data_c6ebceb21e166dbef7d4a63aa94fcd3b
#
_entry.id   c6ebceb21e166dbef7d4a63aa94fcd3b
#
_cell.length_a   1.000
_cell.length_b   1.000
_cell.length_c   1.000
_cell.angle_alpha   90.00
_cell.angle_beta   90.00
_cell.angle_gamma   90.00
#
_symmetry.space_group_name_H-M   'P 1'
#
loop_
_entity.id
_entity.type
_entity.pdbx_description
1 polymer ?
#
loop_
_entity_poly.entity_id
_entity_poly.type
_entity_poly.pdbx_seq_one_letter_code
_entity_poly.pdbx_strand_id
1 'polypeptide(L)'
;KEAAAVAPYGMAGANGVVLVTTKKGKSGAPVLSYNGYIGFQNPTRITDQVNSYEYALMKNEAAMNAGYPNYYAYSQHDLEMYRKTCAGDPDADPDRYPNSNGLRDLVQNNSVITNHNLQLSGGSDKFQYYVSLGYSYQEGMWSTTDYQRFNLLANLSVDATKYTKISLSLGGWHEKKNYPGADTGDIMYQAYRTPPISAIQYSNGLWGQYVGKSLFGLTYRSGYRQEPADQLNTSLSIEQQLPFIQGLSIKGVINYDPYRVKKKKYLTPIPVYTLDASQTPYQFVEGFQGPEKPNLEQSFEESVSMTYQGMINYSRTFGKHTVTGLGVIEARERNVWNMSAKRLNYNINIDEINAGSSDPADISNGGTSWKERQVGYAFRLGYNYDNRYMAEVSGRYDGHYYFAPGKRFGFFPAFSLGWNLREESFMKDIEWMDKLKLRLSYGESGNLAGSSYQYMSDYGFGNAVNLGGIPMMGMWENLQGNPNITWEKAKKFDFGVEFSVLNGMLSLEADYFYEKRSNMLMAPNALVPAEYGIPLSQVNAGSMHNQGIDLSLNFNKRIGKDWMISAKGTFTFARNILDEVFETEATFNNPNRRRTGRPDGTMFGYNALGYFTYDDFNPDGSLKAGIATQPWGQVYPGDLRYEDLSGPNGVPDGKIDEHDQTVIGFSNWAPEIIFGLAPTVQWKNFDLNALIQGATRTSISLGETLVMPFFDSGSATKLQFSDHWTPDNTNAPYPRLTSEVTVNNHRQPSSWWVRDATYIRLKSIEIGYTLPRSALNFIGISSARVYASGQNLWTWTPFMKELIDPEAKSANGKYYMQQAVYAFGLNITF
;
A
#
# COMPACT_ATOMS: atom_id res chain seq x y z
N LYS A 1 1.19 -0.75 -20.69
CA LYS A 1 -0.12 -0.60 -21.31
C LYS A 1 -0.20 -1.30 -22.67
N GLU A 2 0.78 -1.18 -23.51
CA GLU A 2 0.83 -1.86 -24.81
C GLU A 2 0.97 -3.38 -24.64
N ALA A 3 0.03 -4.16 -25.15
CA ALA A 3 0.09 -5.62 -25.04
C ALA A 3 1.32 -6.22 -25.72
N ALA A 4 1.75 -5.68 -26.86
CA ALA A 4 2.94 -6.11 -27.57
C ALA A 4 4.22 -5.91 -26.74
N ALA A 5 4.33 -4.81 -25.99
CA ALA A 5 5.49 -4.53 -25.14
C ALA A 5 5.58 -5.47 -23.93
N VAL A 6 4.45 -5.94 -23.40
CA VAL A 6 4.40 -6.82 -22.21
C VAL A 6 4.40 -8.31 -22.56
N ALA A 7 4.11 -8.68 -23.80
CA ALA A 7 4.04 -10.07 -24.24
C ALA A 7 5.29 -10.90 -23.89
N PRO A 8 6.54 -10.40 -24.02
CA PRO A 8 7.73 -11.16 -23.64
C PRO A 8 7.80 -11.54 -22.15
N TYR A 9 7.10 -10.81 -21.27
CA TYR A 9 7.13 -11.02 -19.82
C TYR A 9 6.06 -11.99 -19.30
N GLY A 10 5.20 -12.49 -20.19
CA GLY A 10 4.23 -13.54 -19.90
C GLY A 10 3.11 -13.12 -18.96
N MET A 11 2.62 -14.08 -18.20
CA MET A 11 1.51 -13.89 -17.25
C MET A 11 1.77 -12.80 -16.20
N ALA A 12 3.02 -12.58 -15.85
CA ALA A 12 3.39 -11.49 -14.93
C ALA A 12 3.12 -10.11 -15.53
N GLY A 13 3.00 -9.99 -16.86
CA GLY A 13 2.73 -8.74 -17.57
C GLY A 13 1.26 -8.33 -17.66
N ALA A 14 0.31 -9.16 -17.21
CA ALA A 14 -1.13 -8.88 -17.36
C ALA A 14 -1.55 -7.54 -16.72
N ASN A 15 -0.99 -7.23 -15.55
CA ASN A 15 -1.26 -6.00 -14.80
C ASN A 15 -0.21 -4.91 -15.04
N GLY A 16 0.65 -5.06 -16.05
CA GLY A 16 1.74 -4.16 -16.39
C GLY A 16 3.11 -4.69 -15.96
N VAL A 17 4.17 -4.07 -16.49
CA VAL A 17 5.56 -4.45 -16.21
C VAL A 17 6.36 -3.20 -15.84
N VAL A 18 7.09 -3.28 -14.73
CA VAL A 18 8.11 -2.30 -14.36
C VAL A 18 9.48 -2.88 -14.73
N LEU A 19 10.13 -2.31 -15.73
CA LEU A 19 11.45 -2.74 -16.17
C LEU A 19 12.53 -1.93 -15.44
N VAL A 20 13.33 -2.62 -14.62
CA VAL A 20 14.48 -2.03 -13.93
C VAL A 20 15.77 -2.48 -14.60
N THR A 21 16.53 -1.55 -15.14
CA THR A 21 17.85 -1.83 -15.70
C THR A 21 18.93 -1.35 -14.74
N THR A 22 19.70 -2.28 -14.21
CA THR A 22 20.81 -1.95 -13.30
C THR A 22 21.98 -1.33 -14.06
N LYS A 23 22.76 -0.49 -13.37
CA LYS A 23 23.99 0.10 -13.92
C LYS A 23 24.97 -1.01 -14.28
N LYS A 24 25.67 -0.82 -15.40
CA LYS A 24 26.73 -1.70 -15.91
C LYS A 24 28.06 -0.99 -15.91
N GLY A 25 29.15 -1.74 -15.92
CA GLY A 25 30.49 -1.21 -16.13
C GLY A 25 30.61 -0.58 -17.51
N LYS A 26 31.57 0.30 -17.66
CA LYS A 26 31.98 0.93 -18.93
C LYS A 26 33.48 0.76 -19.12
N SER A 27 33.94 0.69 -20.35
CA SER A 27 35.36 0.77 -20.66
C SER A 27 35.91 2.14 -20.20
N GLY A 28 37.03 2.15 -19.52
CA GLY A 28 37.67 3.34 -18.98
C GLY A 28 38.31 3.11 -17.61
N ALA A 29 38.99 4.15 -17.10
CA ALA A 29 39.59 4.13 -15.77
C ALA A 29 38.53 3.87 -14.69
N PRO A 30 38.89 3.25 -13.56
CA PRO A 30 38.01 3.07 -12.42
C PRO A 30 37.48 4.41 -11.92
N VAL A 31 36.17 4.49 -11.71
CA VAL A 31 35.48 5.63 -11.11
C VAL A 31 34.83 5.18 -9.81
N LEU A 32 35.28 5.76 -8.70
CA LEU A 32 34.70 5.58 -7.38
C LEU A 32 33.72 6.71 -7.10
N SER A 33 32.51 6.40 -6.67
CA SER A 33 31.50 7.40 -6.31
C SER A 33 30.86 7.05 -4.98
N TYR A 34 30.63 8.05 -4.15
CA TYR A 34 29.91 7.98 -2.91
C TYR A 34 28.69 8.88 -2.97
N ASN A 35 27.55 8.36 -2.52
CA ASN A 35 26.33 9.12 -2.29
C ASN A 35 25.80 8.79 -0.89
N GLY A 36 25.54 9.80 -0.08
CA GLY A 36 25.01 9.60 1.25
C GLY A 36 24.20 10.79 1.74
N TYR A 37 23.24 10.50 2.62
CA TYR A 37 22.47 11.52 3.33
C TYR A 37 22.14 11.08 4.74
N ILE A 38 21.90 12.08 5.59
CA ILE A 38 21.24 11.94 6.89
C ILE A 38 20.00 12.82 6.87
N GLY A 39 18.91 12.33 7.45
CA GLY A 39 17.64 13.06 7.50
C GLY A 39 16.89 12.80 8.79
N PHE A 40 15.87 13.61 8.99
CA PHE A 40 14.99 13.59 10.14
C PHE A 40 13.55 13.45 9.66
N GLN A 41 12.78 12.62 10.33
CA GLN A 41 11.41 12.27 9.97
C GLN A 41 10.45 12.77 11.05
N ASN A 42 9.31 13.27 10.61
CA ASN A 42 8.20 13.64 11.47
C ASN A 42 6.89 13.21 10.81
N PRO A 43 5.85 12.81 11.56
CA PRO A 43 4.54 12.56 10.98
C PRO A 43 4.02 13.77 10.21
N THR A 44 3.46 13.55 9.03
CA THR A 44 2.88 14.63 8.23
C THR A 44 1.64 15.22 8.87
N ARG A 45 0.88 14.39 9.58
CA ARG A 45 -0.38 14.75 10.24
C ARG A 45 -0.60 13.88 11.47
N ILE A 46 -1.01 14.50 12.56
CA ILE A 46 -1.44 13.85 13.79
C ILE A 46 -2.81 14.40 14.14
N THR A 47 -3.82 13.55 14.28
CA THR A 47 -5.16 13.95 14.71
C THR A 47 -5.11 14.58 16.10
N ASP A 48 -5.69 15.76 16.24
CA ASP A 48 -5.76 16.43 17.52
C ASP A 48 -6.82 15.79 18.41
N GLN A 49 -6.40 15.25 19.55
CA GLN A 49 -7.28 14.73 20.58
C GLN A 49 -7.66 15.84 21.57
N VAL A 50 -8.84 15.70 22.18
CA VAL A 50 -9.28 16.58 23.28
C VAL A 50 -8.38 16.43 24.51
N ASN A 51 -8.29 17.47 25.32
CA ASN A 51 -7.71 17.41 26.65
C ASN A 51 -8.74 16.87 27.68
N SER A 52 -8.30 16.59 28.89
CA SER A 52 -9.15 15.98 29.92
C SER A 52 -10.34 16.86 30.35
N TYR A 53 -10.16 18.18 30.39
CA TYR A 53 -11.25 19.11 30.69
C TYR A 53 -12.32 19.09 29.57
N GLU A 54 -11.92 19.18 28.33
CA GLU A 54 -12.82 19.12 27.18
C GLU A 54 -13.54 17.76 27.10
N TYR A 55 -12.80 16.66 27.33
CA TYR A 55 -13.39 15.31 27.38
C TYR A 55 -14.47 15.18 28.45
N ALA A 56 -14.22 15.74 29.66
CA ALA A 56 -15.19 15.71 30.77
C ALA A 56 -16.45 16.53 30.45
N LEU A 57 -16.29 17.70 29.80
CA LEU A 57 -17.43 18.49 29.32
C LEU A 57 -18.26 17.72 28.29
N MET A 58 -17.60 17.10 27.29
CA MET A 58 -18.27 16.28 26.27
C MET A 58 -19.04 15.11 26.90
N LYS A 59 -18.46 14.45 27.90
CA LYS A 59 -19.12 13.36 28.64
C LYS A 59 -20.34 13.83 29.40
N ASN A 60 -20.29 15.00 30.04
CA ASN A 60 -21.42 15.57 30.71
C ASN A 60 -22.57 15.90 29.74
N GLU A 61 -22.24 16.50 28.59
CA GLU A 61 -23.22 16.78 27.54
C GLU A 61 -23.81 15.49 26.95
N ALA A 62 -22.98 14.50 26.67
CA ALA A 62 -23.43 13.21 26.15
C ALA A 62 -24.36 12.48 27.16
N ALA A 63 -24.08 12.58 28.45
CA ALA A 63 -24.94 12.03 29.51
C ALA A 63 -26.29 12.76 29.61
N MET A 64 -26.29 14.06 29.48
CA MET A 64 -27.55 14.85 29.44
C MET A 64 -28.39 14.48 28.22
N ASN A 65 -27.76 14.36 27.06
CA ASN A 65 -28.41 13.98 25.80
C ASN A 65 -29.00 12.55 25.83
N ALA A 66 -28.43 11.65 26.66
CA ALA A 66 -28.90 10.29 26.85
C ALA A 66 -29.94 10.17 28.01
N GLY A 67 -30.25 11.25 28.70
CA GLY A 67 -31.17 11.26 29.83
C GLY A 67 -30.61 10.65 31.12
N TYR A 68 -29.28 10.53 31.24
CA TYR A 68 -28.59 9.97 32.41
C TYR A 68 -27.63 10.96 33.08
N PRO A 69 -28.09 12.17 33.50
CA PRO A 69 -27.19 13.26 33.94
C PRO A 69 -26.37 12.92 35.18
N ASN A 70 -26.84 12.00 36.03
CA ASN A 70 -26.18 11.67 37.30
C ASN A 70 -25.26 10.45 37.26
N TYR A 71 -25.26 9.67 36.18
CA TYR A 71 -24.50 8.41 36.11
C TYR A 71 -23.14 8.58 35.48
N TYR A 72 -23.01 9.46 34.50
CA TYR A 72 -21.75 9.67 33.74
C TYR A 72 -21.22 11.12 33.90
N ALA A 73 -21.85 11.94 34.70
CA ALA A 73 -21.49 13.34 34.85
C ALA A 73 -20.23 13.50 35.73
N TYR A 74 -19.31 14.29 35.27
CA TYR A 74 -18.21 14.81 36.07
C TYR A 74 -18.71 15.98 36.89
N SER A 75 -18.39 16.03 38.20
CA SER A 75 -18.78 17.12 39.10
C SER A 75 -18.06 18.42 38.73
N GLN A 76 -18.54 19.54 39.26
CA GLN A 76 -17.85 20.83 39.08
C GLN A 76 -16.43 20.82 39.69
N HIS A 77 -16.24 20.06 40.78
CA HIS A 77 -14.91 19.85 41.36
C HIS A 77 -14.00 19.11 40.39
N ASP A 78 -14.45 18.00 39.75
CA ASP A 78 -13.66 17.24 38.80
C ASP A 78 -13.30 18.11 37.58
N LEU A 79 -14.25 18.88 37.06
CA LEU A 79 -14.01 19.83 35.98
C LEU A 79 -12.93 20.86 36.32
N GLU A 80 -12.99 21.43 37.53
CA GLU A 80 -11.99 22.39 38.01
C GLU A 80 -10.61 21.73 38.16
N MET A 81 -10.53 20.51 38.67
CA MET A 81 -9.26 19.77 38.81
C MET A 81 -8.65 19.43 37.43
N TYR A 82 -9.47 18.94 36.49
CA TYR A 82 -9.00 18.72 35.12
C TYR A 82 -8.53 20.02 34.44
N ARG A 83 -9.24 21.13 34.66
CA ARG A 83 -8.86 22.46 34.17
C ARG A 83 -7.48 22.88 34.71
N LYS A 84 -7.24 22.67 36.02
CA LYS A 84 -5.96 22.95 36.68
C LYS A 84 -4.83 22.10 36.07
N THR A 85 -5.05 20.80 35.90
CA THR A 85 -4.03 19.94 35.27
C THR A 85 -3.73 20.38 33.84
N CYS A 86 -4.75 20.71 33.03
CA CYS A 86 -4.55 21.21 31.66
C CYS A 86 -3.77 22.53 31.60
N ALA A 87 -3.90 23.37 32.64
CA ALA A 87 -3.21 24.66 32.76
C ALA A 87 -1.79 24.53 33.35
N GLY A 88 -1.40 23.34 33.84
CA GLY A 88 -0.13 23.14 34.56
C GLY A 88 -0.09 23.89 35.91
N ASP A 89 -1.27 24.05 36.58
CA ASP A 89 -1.38 24.73 37.85
C ASP A 89 -0.58 23.97 38.93
N PRO A 90 0.18 24.63 39.79
CA PRO A 90 0.92 23.99 40.89
C PRO A 90 0.04 23.19 41.88
N ASP A 91 -1.24 23.58 42.03
CA ASP A 91 -2.21 22.90 42.89
C ASP A 91 -2.97 21.76 42.15
N ALA A 92 -2.54 21.39 40.94
CA ALA A 92 -3.10 20.28 40.20
C ALA A 92 -2.66 18.93 40.79
N ASP A 93 -3.54 17.95 40.65
CA ASP A 93 -3.25 16.54 40.98
C ASP A 93 -3.26 15.70 39.69
N PRO A 94 -2.14 15.65 38.97
CA PRO A 94 -2.06 14.99 37.67
C PRO A 94 -2.17 13.46 37.71
N ASP A 95 -1.99 12.84 38.88
CA ASP A 95 -2.14 11.40 39.01
C ASP A 95 -3.62 10.99 39.11
N ARG A 96 -4.41 11.78 39.84
CA ARG A 96 -5.86 11.58 39.99
C ARG A 96 -6.66 12.19 38.83
N TYR A 97 -6.22 13.33 38.32
CA TYR A 97 -6.87 14.07 37.24
C TYR A 97 -5.89 14.27 36.08
N PRO A 98 -5.51 13.21 35.42
CA PRO A 98 -4.49 13.27 34.36
C PRO A 98 -4.96 14.04 33.12
N ASN A 99 -4.00 14.46 32.31
CA ASN A 99 -4.23 15.05 31.00
C ASN A 99 -3.28 14.42 29.98
N SER A 100 -3.59 13.20 29.56
CA SER A 100 -2.78 12.43 28.61
C SER A 100 -3.17 12.72 27.16
N ASN A 101 -2.21 12.58 26.24
CA ASN A 101 -2.47 12.61 24.80
C ASN A 101 -1.81 11.40 24.13
N GLY A 102 -2.59 10.33 23.92
CA GLY A 102 -2.06 9.05 23.45
C GLY A 102 -1.24 9.14 22.16
N LEU A 103 -1.65 9.96 21.21
CA LEU A 103 -0.94 10.10 19.93
C LEU A 103 0.35 10.94 20.07
N ARG A 104 0.29 12.07 20.76
CA ARG A 104 1.46 12.97 20.93
C ARG A 104 2.49 12.40 21.89
N ASP A 105 2.06 11.71 22.94
CA ASP A 105 2.94 11.13 23.94
C ASP A 105 3.66 9.88 23.39
N LEU A 106 3.06 9.19 22.42
CA LEU A 106 3.64 8.02 21.75
C LEU A 106 4.69 8.38 20.70
N VAL A 107 4.39 9.36 19.84
CA VAL A 107 5.15 9.62 18.62
C VAL A 107 6.38 10.48 18.91
N GLN A 108 7.56 9.95 18.60
CA GLN A 108 8.79 10.73 18.66
C GLN A 108 8.96 11.62 17.44
N ASN A 109 9.51 12.81 17.66
CA ASN A 109 9.89 13.74 16.61
C ASN A 109 11.35 13.54 16.19
N ASN A 110 11.67 13.92 14.94
CA ASN A 110 13.01 13.90 14.39
C ASN A 110 13.69 12.52 14.41
N SER A 111 12.90 11.46 14.16
CA SER A 111 13.44 10.11 13.96
C SER A 111 14.46 10.10 12.83
N VAL A 112 15.59 9.45 13.04
CA VAL A 112 16.70 9.47 12.10
C VAL A 112 16.48 8.54 10.92
N ILE A 113 16.80 9.02 9.72
CA ILE A 113 16.96 8.22 8.51
C ILE A 113 18.29 8.53 7.86
N THR A 114 19.00 7.50 7.43
CA THR A 114 20.27 7.69 6.70
C THR A 114 20.43 6.65 5.61
N ASN A 115 21.13 7.03 4.53
CA ASN A 115 21.45 6.14 3.43
C ASN A 115 22.86 6.47 2.92
N HIS A 116 23.64 5.43 2.68
CA HIS A 116 25.01 5.54 2.17
C HIS A 116 25.19 4.55 1.04
N ASN A 117 25.74 4.97 -0.08
CA ASN A 117 25.99 4.14 -1.24
C ASN A 117 27.37 4.41 -1.82
N LEU A 118 28.19 3.38 -1.92
CA LEU A 118 29.51 3.41 -2.53
C LEU A 118 29.47 2.63 -3.83
N GLN A 119 29.94 3.20 -4.93
CA GLN A 119 29.89 2.61 -6.25
C GLN A 119 31.26 2.68 -6.91
N LEU A 120 31.67 1.57 -7.51
CA LEU A 120 32.90 1.44 -8.29
C LEU A 120 32.54 0.91 -9.67
N SER A 121 32.95 1.61 -10.72
CA SER A 121 32.75 1.17 -12.10
C SER A 121 33.98 1.40 -12.94
N GLY A 122 34.26 0.51 -13.90
CA GLY A 122 35.41 0.64 -14.80
C GLY A 122 35.51 -0.58 -15.70
N GLY A 123 36.61 -0.66 -16.41
CA GLY A 123 36.93 -1.81 -17.22
C GLY A 123 37.74 -1.49 -18.46
N SER A 124 37.96 -2.54 -19.25
CA SER A 124 38.53 -2.49 -20.57
C SER A 124 37.49 -2.85 -21.62
N ASP A 125 37.89 -2.86 -22.90
CA ASP A 125 37.00 -3.30 -23.97
C ASP A 125 36.55 -4.77 -23.84
N LYS A 126 37.36 -5.60 -23.15
CA LYS A 126 37.04 -7.02 -22.93
C LYS A 126 36.42 -7.35 -21.59
N PHE A 127 36.61 -6.52 -20.60
CA PHE A 127 36.14 -6.75 -19.24
C PHE A 127 35.56 -5.48 -18.63
N GLN A 128 34.33 -5.51 -18.20
CA GLN A 128 33.64 -4.38 -17.59
C GLN A 128 33.02 -4.80 -16.25
N TYR A 129 33.10 -3.93 -15.27
CA TYR A 129 32.55 -4.17 -13.95
C TYR A 129 31.86 -2.95 -13.37
N TYR A 130 30.81 -3.23 -12.61
CA TYR A 130 30.14 -2.28 -11.73
C TYR A 130 29.84 -2.95 -10.40
N VAL A 131 30.29 -2.35 -9.31
CA VAL A 131 30.06 -2.83 -7.95
C VAL A 131 29.45 -1.70 -7.12
N SER A 132 28.41 -1.98 -6.34
CA SER A 132 27.78 -1.03 -5.47
C SER A 132 27.50 -1.68 -4.11
N LEU A 133 27.85 -0.97 -3.05
CA LEU A 133 27.54 -1.31 -1.66
C LEU A 133 26.66 -0.21 -1.09
N GLY A 134 25.56 -0.60 -0.49
CA GLY A 134 24.60 0.32 0.12
C GLY A 134 24.33 -0.03 1.58
N TYR A 135 24.13 0.97 2.40
CA TYR A 135 23.64 0.87 3.77
C TYR A 135 22.50 1.84 3.98
N SER A 136 21.41 1.39 4.59
CA SER A 136 20.27 2.21 4.98
C SER A 136 19.88 1.92 6.41
N TYR A 137 19.57 2.96 7.16
CA TYR A 137 19.02 2.89 8.51
C TYR A 137 17.84 3.85 8.63
N GLN A 138 16.77 3.41 9.28
CA GLN A 138 15.58 4.23 9.53
C GLN A 138 15.00 3.89 10.89
N GLU A 139 14.84 4.89 11.74
CA GLU A 139 14.08 4.80 12.98
C GLU A 139 12.58 4.91 12.69
N GLY A 140 11.76 4.25 13.49
CA GLY A 140 10.30 4.36 13.44
C GLY A 140 9.75 5.57 14.20
N MET A 141 8.41 5.65 14.30
CA MET A 141 7.72 6.68 15.09
C MET A 141 7.90 6.51 16.60
N TRP A 142 8.41 5.40 17.07
CA TRP A 142 8.81 5.15 18.45
C TRP A 142 10.08 4.32 18.48
N SER A 143 10.85 4.43 19.56
CA SER A 143 12.23 3.95 19.65
C SER A 143 12.43 2.43 19.60
N THR A 144 11.37 1.64 19.77
CA THR A 144 11.42 0.17 19.67
C THR A 144 11.22 -0.34 18.25
N THR A 145 11.15 0.55 17.28
CA THR A 145 10.95 0.20 15.86
C THR A 145 12.08 0.79 15.04
N ASP A 146 12.82 -0.05 14.34
CA ASP A 146 13.85 0.38 13.39
C ASP A 146 14.01 -0.60 12.23
N TYR A 147 14.62 -0.10 11.17
CA TYR A 147 14.94 -0.83 9.95
C TYR A 147 16.38 -0.58 9.54
N GLN A 148 17.10 -1.67 9.26
CA GLN A 148 18.47 -1.64 8.73
C GLN A 148 18.56 -2.49 7.49
N ARG A 149 19.33 -2.03 6.49
CA ARG A 149 19.53 -2.79 5.26
C ARG A 149 20.93 -2.56 4.68
N PHE A 150 21.57 -3.64 4.32
CA PHE A 150 22.78 -3.67 3.51
C PHE A 150 22.43 -4.18 2.11
N ASN A 151 22.92 -3.51 1.08
CA ASN A 151 22.71 -3.89 -0.31
C ASN A 151 24.06 -4.15 -0.97
N LEU A 152 24.08 -5.16 -1.83
CA LEU A 152 25.20 -5.45 -2.74
C LEU A 152 24.67 -5.54 -4.17
N LEU A 153 25.38 -4.96 -5.12
CA LEU A 153 25.17 -5.21 -6.54
C LEU A 153 26.54 -5.30 -7.21
N ALA A 154 26.81 -6.38 -7.92
CA ALA A 154 28.00 -6.56 -8.75
C ALA A 154 27.58 -7.05 -10.13
N ASN A 155 27.86 -6.26 -11.17
CA ASN A 155 27.63 -6.60 -12.56
C ASN A 155 28.98 -6.73 -13.26
N LEU A 156 29.29 -7.92 -13.75
CA LEU A 156 30.50 -8.26 -14.45
C LEU A 156 30.17 -8.68 -15.87
N SER A 157 30.94 -8.27 -16.83
CA SER A 157 30.78 -8.63 -18.24
C SER A 157 32.13 -8.86 -18.88
N VAL A 158 32.27 -9.98 -19.55
CA VAL A 158 33.52 -10.42 -20.23
C VAL A 158 33.20 -10.81 -21.67
N ASP A 159 33.90 -10.21 -22.60
CA ASP A 159 33.95 -10.67 -23.98
C ASP A 159 35.04 -11.76 -24.08
N ALA A 160 34.65 -13.02 -23.75
CA ALA A 160 35.53 -14.17 -23.65
C ALA A 160 36.17 -14.50 -25.01
N THR A 161 35.42 -14.30 -26.08
CA THR A 161 35.91 -14.30 -27.46
C THR A 161 35.29 -13.14 -28.23
N LYS A 162 35.71 -12.91 -29.46
CA LYS A 162 35.06 -11.89 -30.32
C LYS A 162 33.57 -12.19 -30.60
N TYR A 163 33.06 -13.36 -30.26
CA TYR A 163 31.69 -13.81 -30.54
C TYR A 163 30.97 -14.28 -29.28
N THR A 164 31.69 -14.43 -28.16
CA THR A 164 31.14 -14.97 -26.92
C THR A 164 31.19 -13.96 -25.81
N LYS A 165 30.04 -13.57 -25.27
CA LYS A 165 29.90 -12.68 -24.11
C LYS A 165 29.35 -13.45 -22.91
N ILE A 166 30.05 -13.34 -21.77
CA ILE A 166 29.62 -13.89 -20.51
C ILE A 166 29.29 -12.74 -19.58
N SER A 167 28.13 -12.75 -18.96
CA SER A 167 27.74 -11.75 -17.98
C SER A 167 27.24 -12.39 -16.70
N LEU A 168 27.72 -11.87 -15.57
CA LEU A 168 27.30 -12.25 -14.23
C LEU A 168 26.74 -11.02 -13.52
N SER A 169 25.53 -11.14 -13.01
CA SER A 169 24.92 -10.16 -12.12
C SER A 169 24.68 -10.82 -10.77
N LEU A 170 25.24 -10.25 -9.72
CA LEU A 170 25.03 -10.63 -8.33
C LEU A 170 24.43 -9.42 -7.62
N GLY A 171 23.17 -9.50 -7.24
CA GLY A 171 22.49 -8.50 -6.45
C GLY A 171 21.95 -9.15 -5.20
N GLY A 172 21.80 -8.37 -4.13
CA GLY A 172 21.20 -8.91 -2.92
C GLY A 172 21.16 -7.90 -1.81
N TRP A 173 20.50 -8.31 -0.75
CA TRP A 173 20.42 -7.51 0.47
C TRP A 173 20.28 -8.39 1.69
N HIS A 174 20.77 -7.84 2.79
CA HIS A 174 20.49 -8.27 4.16
C HIS A 174 19.72 -7.16 4.86
N GLU A 175 18.56 -7.46 5.41
CA GLU A 175 17.78 -6.50 6.18
C GLU A 175 17.41 -7.04 7.56
N LYS A 176 17.26 -6.13 8.50
CA LYS A 176 16.75 -6.42 9.84
C LYS A 176 15.66 -5.41 10.18
N LYS A 177 14.51 -5.93 10.58
CA LYS A 177 13.39 -5.17 11.12
C LYS A 177 13.22 -5.49 12.58
N ASN A 178 13.17 -4.47 13.39
CA ASN A 178 12.89 -4.60 14.82
C ASN A 178 11.53 -3.95 15.10
N TYR A 179 10.74 -4.64 15.90
CA TYR A 179 9.42 -4.20 16.35
C TYR A 179 9.25 -4.51 17.84
N PRO A 180 8.36 -3.83 18.57
CA PRO A 180 7.89 -4.30 19.87
C PRO A 180 7.19 -5.66 19.73
N GLY A 181 6.97 -6.35 20.83
CA GLY A 181 6.21 -7.60 20.85
C GLY A 181 4.76 -7.42 20.44
N ALA A 182 4.14 -6.28 20.78
CA ALA A 182 2.82 -5.89 20.36
C ALA A 182 2.79 -5.44 18.89
N ASP A 183 1.65 -5.64 18.22
CA ASP A 183 1.51 -5.23 16.83
C ASP A 183 1.28 -3.72 16.72
N THR A 184 1.81 -3.11 15.65
CA THR A 184 1.69 -1.67 15.36
C THR A 184 0.24 -1.18 15.37
N GLY A 185 -0.70 -1.99 14.82
CA GLY A 185 -2.12 -1.66 14.81
C GLY A 185 -2.71 -1.56 16.21
N ASP A 186 -2.32 -2.46 17.13
CA ASP A 186 -2.76 -2.44 18.52
C ASP A 186 -2.23 -1.23 19.28
N ILE A 187 -0.95 -0.87 19.05
CA ILE A 187 -0.34 0.31 19.65
C ILE A 187 -1.05 1.58 19.19
N MET A 188 -1.25 1.73 17.87
CA MET A 188 -1.96 2.88 17.30
C MET A 188 -3.41 2.95 17.79
N TYR A 189 -4.09 1.80 17.81
CA TYR A 189 -5.46 1.75 18.33
C TYR A 189 -5.54 2.18 19.80
N GLN A 190 -4.60 1.72 20.64
CA GLN A 190 -4.56 2.12 22.04
C GLN A 190 -4.23 3.62 22.20
N ALA A 191 -3.40 4.19 21.32
CA ALA A 191 -3.12 5.63 21.32
C ALA A 191 -4.37 6.48 21.00
N TYR A 192 -5.22 6.03 20.07
CA TYR A 192 -6.50 6.68 19.80
C TYR A 192 -7.54 6.43 20.87
N ARG A 193 -7.52 5.24 21.49
CA ARG A 193 -8.51 4.80 22.45
C ARG A 193 -8.30 5.39 23.84
N THR A 194 -7.04 5.55 24.31
CA THR A 194 -6.78 6.04 25.66
C THR A 194 -7.33 7.46 25.81
N PRO A 195 -8.37 7.68 26.65
CA PRO A 195 -8.93 9.01 26.86
C PRO A 195 -7.99 9.87 27.71
N PRO A 196 -8.01 11.17 27.56
CA PRO A 196 -7.09 12.06 28.26
C PRO A 196 -7.23 12.04 29.79
N ILE A 197 -8.36 11.58 30.30
CA ILE A 197 -8.64 11.37 31.73
C ILE A 197 -8.02 10.10 32.33
N SER A 198 -7.28 9.36 31.55
CA SER A 198 -6.56 8.13 31.96
C SER A 198 -5.05 8.37 31.87
N ALA A 199 -4.34 8.17 32.98
CA ALA A 199 -2.88 8.32 32.97
C ALA A 199 -2.24 7.29 32.06
N ILE A 200 -1.46 7.75 31.09
CA ILE A 200 -0.52 6.90 30.32
C ILE A 200 0.71 6.64 31.19
N GLN A 201 1.17 7.65 31.91
CA GLN A 201 2.24 7.57 32.90
C GLN A 201 1.90 8.45 34.10
N TYR A 202 2.11 7.94 35.30
CA TYR A 202 1.97 8.67 36.55
C TYR A 202 3.21 9.52 36.86
N SER A 203 3.06 10.47 37.77
CA SER A 203 4.15 11.37 38.17
C SER A 203 5.39 10.68 38.72
N ASN A 204 5.24 9.50 39.31
CA ASN A 204 6.30 8.62 39.80
C ASN A 204 6.97 7.77 38.70
N GLY A 205 6.56 7.91 37.42
CA GLY A 205 7.10 7.18 36.28
C GLY A 205 6.47 5.81 36.02
N LEU A 206 5.53 5.34 36.84
CA LEU A 206 4.79 4.09 36.62
C LEU A 206 3.82 4.25 35.44
N TRP A 207 3.62 3.18 34.68
CA TRP A 207 2.76 3.21 33.50
C TRP A 207 1.33 2.85 33.84
N GLY A 208 0.45 3.80 33.56
CA GLY A 208 -0.98 3.61 33.73
C GLY A 208 -1.58 2.68 32.68
N GLN A 209 -2.80 2.29 32.90
CA GLN A 209 -3.58 1.47 31.98
C GLN A 209 -4.94 2.06 31.69
N TYR A 210 -5.50 1.70 30.55
CA TYR A 210 -6.89 1.94 30.20
C TYR A 210 -7.50 0.67 29.61
N VAL A 211 -8.60 0.19 30.21
CA VAL A 211 -9.30 -1.07 29.85
C VAL A 211 -8.29 -2.23 29.75
N GLY A 212 -7.48 -2.39 30.81
CA GLY A 212 -6.51 -3.49 30.92
C GLY A 212 -5.30 -3.39 30.00
N LYS A 213 -5.09 -2.24 29.31
CA LYS A 213 -3.96 -2.06 28.38
C LYS A 213 -3.20 -0.78 28.68
N SER A 214 -1.90 -0.85 28.69
CA SER A 214 -0.98 0.28 28.79
C SER A 214 -0.38 0.61 27.44
N LEU A 215 -0.53 1.85 26.97
CA LEU A 215 0.05 2.31 25.70
C LEU A 215 1.57 2.18 25.72
N PHE A 216 2.23 2.71 26.76
CA PHE A 216 3.68 2.64 26.88
C PHE A 216 4.17 1.21 27.16
N GLY A 217 3.38 0.43 27.90
CA GLY A 217 3.66 -0.98 28.12
C GLY A 217 3.69 -1.77 26.81
N LEU A 218 2.68 -1.62 25.94
CA LEU A 218 2.65 -2.23 24.62
C LEU A 218 3.84 -1.82 23.77
N THR A 219 4.22 -0.53 23.82
CA THR A 219 5.27 0.02 22.97
C THR A 219 6.68 -0.35 23.44
N TYR A 220 6.94 -0.35 24.76
CA TYR A 220 8.29 -0.41 25.30
C TYR A 220 8.60 -1.68 26.12
N ARG A 221 7.58 -2.44 26.54
CA ARG A 221 7.76 -3.61 27.41
C ARG A 221 7.00 -4.87 26.98
N SER A 222 6.40 -4.88 25.82
CA SER A 222 5.72 -6.07 25.31
C SER A 222 6.68 -7.18 24.84
N GLY A 223 7.98 -6.99 24.98
CA GLY A 223 9.00 -7.82 24.39
C GLY A 223 9.45 -7.28 23.04
N TYR A 224 9.78 -8.16 22.10
CA TYR A 224 10.25 -7.75 20.76
C TYR A 224 9.85 -8.75 19.67
N ARG A 225 9.87 -8.27 18.43
CA ARG A 225 9.82 -9.08 17.21
C ARG A 225 10.94 -8.63 16.28
N GLN A 226 11.83 -9.55 15.93
CA GLN A 226 12.94 -9.33 15.01
C GLN A 226 12.75 -10.17 13.75
N GLU A 227 12.95 -9.55 12.60
CA GLU A 227 12.76 -10.17 11.28
C GLU A 227 14.00 -9.93 10.40
N PRO A 228 15.16 -10.58 10.69
CA PRO A 228 16.27 -10.56 9.74
C PRO A 228 15.91 -11.39 8.50
N ALA A 229 16.20 -10.82 7.33
CA ALA A 229 15.94 -11.46 6.05
C ALA A 229 17.10 -11.23 5.07
N ASP A 230 17.33 -12.22 4.21
CA ASP A 230 18.36 -12.22 3.18
C ASP A 230 17.73 -12.50 1.81
N GLN A 231 18.13 -11.75 0.79
CA GLN A 231 17.79 -12.00 -0.59
C GLN A 231 19.07 -11.97 -1.43
N LEU A 232 19.26 -12.99 -2.24
CA LEU A 232 20.25 -12.97 -3.32
C LEU A 232 19.50 -13.04 -4.65
N ASN A 233 19.95 -12.25 -5.63
CA ASN A 233 19.48 -12.30 -7.01
C ASN A 233 20.70 -12.52 -7.90
N THR A 234 20.78 -13.70 -8.49
CA THR A 234 21.92 -14.09 -9.30
C THR A 234 21.48 -14.33 -10.74
N SER A 235 22.18 -13.76 -11.68
CA SER A 235 21.95 -14.02 -13.11
C SER A 235 23.27 -14.29 -13.82
N LEU A 236 23.42 -15.48 -14.35
CA LEU A 236 24.52 -15.86 -15.24
C LEU A 236 23.97 -15.96 -16.65
N SER A 237 24.58 -15.27 -17.62
CA SER A 237 24.21 -15.38 -19.01
C SER A 237 25.43 -15.58 -19.90
N ILE A 238 25.25 -16.41 -20.92
CA ILE A 238 26.21 -16.65 -21.99
C ILE A 238 25.50 -16.35 -23.31
N GLU A 239 26.06 -15.44 -24.09
CA GLU A 239 25.58 -15.04 -25.38
C GLU A 239 26.65 -15.37 -26.44
N GLN A 240 26.25 -16.14 -27.43
CA GLN A 240 27.10 -16.56 -28.57
C GLN A 240 26.55 -15.97 -29.85
N GLN A 241 27.29 -15.11 -30.50
CA GLN A 241 27.02 -14.70 -31.88
C GLN A 241 27.41 -15.81 -32.84
N LEU A 242 26.58 -16.03 -33.85
CA LEU A 242 26.79 -17.05 -34.85
C LEU A 242 27.23 -16.40 -36.18
N PRO A 243 28.54 -16.24 -36.43
CA PRO A 243 29.06 -15.40 -37.53
C PRO A 243 28.68 -15.89 -38.93
N PHE A 244 28.30 -17.16 -39.08
CA PHE A 244 27.84 -17.73 -40.35
C PHE A 244 26.44 -17.23 -40.76
N ILE A 245 25.64 -16.69 -39.83
CA ILE A 245 24.40 -15.97 -40.11
C ILE A 245 24.50 -14.58 -39.44
N GLN A 246 24.79 -13.57 -40.26
CA GLN A 246 24.96 -12.23 -39.79
C GLN A 246 23.70 -11.73 -39.02
N GLY A 247 23.89 -11.30 -37.78
CA GLY A 247 22.80 -10.79 -36.91
C GLY A 247 22.14 -11.86 -36.04
N LEU A 248 22.57 -13.14 -36.12
CA LEU A 248 22.03 -14.21 -35.30
C LEU A 248 22.89 -14.41 -34.05
N SER A 249 22.23 -14.48 -32.89
CA SER A 249 22.83 -14.90 -31.61
C SER A 249 21.96 -15.89 -30.86
N ILE A 250 22.59 -16.69 -30.01
CA ILE A 250 21.92 -17.57 -29.05
C ILE A 250 22.37 -17.14 -27.66
N LYS A 251 21.43 -17.07 -26.72
CA LYS A 251 21.71 -16.70 -25.35
C LYS A 251 21.07 -17.69 -24.39
N GLY A 252 21.85 -18.16 -23.41
CA GLY A 252 21.38 -18.90 -22.26
C GLY A 252 21.43 -18.02 -21.02
N VAL A 253 20.45 -18.12 -20.16
CA VAL A 253 20.38 -17.42 -18.87
C VAL A 253 19.94 -18.39 -17.78
N ILE A 254 20.63 -18.34 -16.64
CA ILE A 254 20.25 -19.06 -15.42
C ILE A 254 20.20 -18.03 -14.30
N ASN A 255 19.06 -17.98 -13.61
CA ASN A 255 18.91 -17.19 -12.38
C ASN A 255 18.73 -18.13 -11.19
N TYR A 256 19.35 -17.76 -10.07
CA TYR A 256 19.24 -18.44 -8.77
C TYR A 256 18.99 -17.38 -7.71
N ASP A 257 17.76 -17.36 -7.16
CA ASP A 257 17.26 -16.29 -6.32
C ASP A 257 16.71 -16.86 -4.99
N PRO A 258 17.59 -17.19 -4.02
CA PRO A 258 17.16 -17.58 -2.67
C PRO A 258 16.73 -16.37 -1.85
N TYR A 259 15.63 -16.53 -1.14
CA TYR A 259 15.13 -15.63 -0.10
C TYR A 259 15.00 -16.39 1.20
N ARG A 260 15.46 -15.82 2.31
CA ARG A 260 15.40 -16.41 3.65
C ARG A 260 14.95 -15.37 4.64
N VAL A 261 14.02 -15.73 5.52
CA VAL A 261 13.63 -14.90 6.65
C VAL A 261 13.58 -15.72 7.92
N LYS A 262 14.14 -15.14 8.99
CA LYS A 262 14.04 -15.66 10.35
C LYS A 262 13.19 -14.68 11.15
N LYS A 263 12.18 -15.19 11.85
CA LYS A 263 11.38 -14.35 12.74
C LYS A 263 11.58 -14.87 14.16
N LYS A 264 11.83 -13.95 15.09
CA LYS A 264 11.91 -14.24 16.52
C LYS A 264 10.98 -13.27 17.23
N LYS A 265 9.90 -13.80 17.84
CA LYS A 265 8.92 -13.02 18.60
C LYS A 265 8.95 -13.49 20.05
N TYR A 266 9.42 -12.62 20.92
CA TYR A 266 9.48 -12.84 22.36
C TYR A 266 8.52 -11.88 23.05
N LEU A 267 7.51 -12.42 23.69
CA LEU A 267 6.50 -11.67 24.41
C LEU A 267 6.77 -11.75 25.91
N THR A 268 6.63 -10.65 26.60
CA THR A 268 6.83 -10.55 28.06
C THR A 268 5.58 -10.02 28.74
N PRO A 269 5.36 -10.40 30.03
CA PRO A 269 4.37 -9.72 30.85
C PRO A 269 4.67 -8.22 30.93
N ILE A 270 3.63 -7.41 30.84
CA ILE A 270 3.74 -5.94 30.89
C ILE A 270 3.19 -5.50 32.24
N PRO A 271 4.00 -4.98 33.15
CA PRO A 271 3.50 -4.38 34.38
C PRO A 271 2.68 -3.13 34.07
N VAL A 272 1.52 -3.01 34.65
CA VAL A 272 0.59 -1.88 34.53
C VAL A 272 0.09 -1.48 35.90
N TYR A 273 -0.21 -0.21 36.09
CA TYR A 273 -0.58 0.29 37.39
C TYR A 273 -1.92 1.04 37.33
N THR A 274 -2.70 0.89 38.40
CA THR A 274 -3.95 1.64 38.62
C THR A 274 -3.84 2.41 39.93
N LEU A 275 -4.17 3.69 39.87
CA LEU A 275 -4.18 4.54 41.06
C LEU A 275 -5.29 4.15 41.98
N ASP A 276 -4.97 3.86 43.27
CA ASP A 276 -5.91 3.85 44.38
C ASP A 276 -5.83 5.21 45.13
N ALA A 277 -6.71 6.12 44.73
CA ALA A 277 -6.79 7.46 45.32
C ALA A 277 -7.54 7.49 46.68
N SER A 278 -8.02 6.35 47.17
CA SER A 278 -8.66 6.27 48.50
C SER A 278 -7.63 6.27 49.65
N GLN A 279 -6.36 5.99 49.33
CA GLN A 279 -5.26 5.91 50.32
C GLN A 279 -4.47 7.22 50.36
N THR A 280 -3.87 7.52 51.51
CA THR A 280 -2.96 8.67 51.68
C THR A 280 -1.66 8.19 52.38
N PRO A 281 -0.50 8.24 51.70
CA PRO A 281 -0.29 8.62 50.30
C PRO A 281 -0.94 7.65 49.30
N TYR A 282 -1.16 8.10 48.09
CA TYR A 282 -1.73 7.30 47.03
C TYR A 282 -0.98 5.99 46.86
N GLN A 283 -1.74 4.91 46.62
CA GLN A 283 -1.21 3.59 46.28
C GLN A 283 -1.38 3.30 44.79
N PHE A 284 -0.42 2.63 44.22
CA PHE A 284 -0.43 2.20 42.83
C PHE A 284 -0.54 0.68 42.79
N VAL A 285 -1.69 0.18 42.43
CA VAL A 285 -1.97 -1.27 42.40
C VAL A 285 -1.39 -1.82 41.11
N GLU A 286 -0.44 -2.75 41.27
CA GLU A 286 0.17 -3.43 40.14
C GLU A 286 -0.76 -4.50 39.55
N GLY A 287 -0.83 -4.55 38.26
CA GLY A 287 -1.44 -5.58 37.44
C GLY A 287 -0.53 -5.94 36.29
N PHE A 288 -0.94 -6.91 35.49
CA PHE A 288 -0.17 -7.34 34.31
C PHE A 288 -1.06 -7.39 33.05
N GLN A 289 -0.47 -7.03 31.95
CA GLN A 289 -1.04 -7.16 30.62
C GLN A 289 -0.20 -8.13 29.79
N GLY A 290 -0.82 -8.81 28.83
CA GLY A 290 -0.15 -9.77 27.96
C GLY A 290 -0.13 -11.17 28.54
N PRO A 291 0.87 -12.01 28.22
CA PRO A 291 1.00 -13.35 28.78
C PRO A 291 1.41 -13.29 30.26
N GLU A 292 0.96 -14.22 31.08
CA GLU A 292 1.39 -14.32 32.50
C GLU A 292 2.90 -14.53 32.66
N LYS A 293 3.48 -15.29 31.74
CA LYS A 293 4.90 -15.56 31.64
C LYS A 293 5.40 -15.33 30.23
N PRO A 294 6.69 -15.06 30.03
CA PRO A 294 7.20 -14.86 28.68
C PRO A 294 6.92 -16.05 27.76
N ASN A 295 6.75 -15.74 26.47
CA ASN A 295 6.51 -16.69 25.39
C ASN A 295 7.48 -16.40 24.25
N LEU A 296 8.01 -17.46 23.63
CA LEU A 296 8.89 -17.34 22.46
C LEU A 296 8.32 -18.11 21.28
N GLU A 297 8.28 -17.43 20.14
CA GLU A 297 8.02 -18.03 18.84
C GLU A 297 9.18 -17.73 17.89
N GLN A 298 9.70 -18.77 17.25
CA GLN A 298 10.70 -18.65 16.20
C GLN A 298 10.18 -19.32 14.93
N SER A 299 10.35 -18.66 13.78
CA SER A 299 10.05 -19.25 12.49
C SER A 299 11.17 -18.99 11.49
N PHE A 300 11.30 -19.91 10.56
CA PHE A 300 12.21 -19.84 9.44
C PHE A 300 11.45 -20.13 8.17
N GLU A 301 11.65 -19.32 7.15
CA GLU A 301 11.13 -19.57 5.80
C GLU A 301 12.27 -19.40 4.80
N GLU A 302 12.37 -20.35 3.90
CA GLU A 302 13.25 -20.29 2.73
C GLU A 302 12.43 -20.44 1.45
N SER A 303 12.69 -19.58 0.48
CA SER A 303 12.13 -19.63 -0.86
C SER A 303 13.27 -19.56 -1.88
N VAL A 304 13.40 -20.58 -2.73
CA VAL A 304 14.41 -20.60 -3.78
C VAL A 304 13.74 -20.60 -5.13
N SER A 305 13.96 -19.52 -5.89
CA SER A 305 13.47 -19.41 -7.27
C SER A 305 14.61 -19.68 -8.25
N MET A 306 14.36 -20.59 -9.23
CA MET A 306 15.24 -20.89 -10.33
C MET A 306 14.56 -20.51 -11.64
N THR A 307 15.25 -19.76 -12.49
CA THR A 307 14.75 -19.44 -13.83
C THR A 307 15.78 -19.83 -14.88
N TYR A 308 15.36 -20.58 -15.87
CA TYR A 308 16.16 -21.01 -17.01
C TYR A 308 15.56 -20.41 -18.26
N GLN A 309 16.39 -19.74 -19.09
CA GLN A 309 15.95 -19.17 -20.34
C GLN A 309 16.92 -19.53 -21.45
N GLY A 310 16.36 -19.98 -22.57
CA GLY A 310 17.06 -20.13 -23.85
C GLY A 310 16.47 -19.14 -24.83
N MET A 311 17.31 -18.37 -25.53
CA MET A 311 16.88 -17.33 -26.46
C MET A 311 17.61 -17.45 -27.77
N ILE A 312 16.91 -17.23 -28.87
CA ILE A 312 17.46 -17.03 -30.21
C ILE A 312 17.10 -15.60 -30.63
N ASN A 313 18.11 -14.80 -30.93
CA ASN A 313 17.91 -13.41 -31.35
C ASN A 313 18.45 -13.26 -32.79
N TYR A 314 17.67 -12.58 -33.61
CA TYR A 314 18.08 -12.17 -34.96
C TYR A 314 17.83 -10.68 -35.14
N SER A 315 18.81 -9.94 -35.63
CA SER A 315 18.65 -8.54 -36.00
C SER A 315 19.56 -8.19 -37.18
N ARG A 316 18.93 -7.77 -38.28
CA ARG A 316 19.69 -7.39 -39.48
C ARG A 316 18.98 -6.33 -40.29
N THR A 317 19.77 -5.38 -40.81
CA THR A 317 19.30 -4.34 -41.72
C THR A 317 19.76 -4.66 -43.15
N PHE A 318 18.83 -4.62 -44.09
CA PHE A 318 19.04 -4.84 -45.53
C PHE A 318 18.60 -3.56 -46.28
N GLY A 319 19.53 -2.66 -46.52
CA GLY A 319 19.20 -1.35 -47.09
C GLY A 319 18.28 -0.58 -46.14
N LYS A 320 17.02 -0.35 -46.54
CA LYS A 320 16.01 0.34 -45.74
C LYS A 320 15.16 -0.60 -44.86
N HIS A 321 15.39 -1.91 -44.95
CA HIS A 321 14.57 -2.92 -44.24
C HIS A 321 15.34 -3.45 -43.04
N THR A 322 14.82 -3.26 -41.85
CA THR A 322 15.32 -3.88 -40.62
C THR A 322 14.36 -4.97 -40.15
N VAL A 323 14.90 -6.18 -40.02
CA VAL A 323 14.15 -7.34 -39.50
C VAL A 323 14.72 -7.74 -38.17
N THR A 324 13.85 -7.93 -37.18
CA THR A 324 14.21 -8.45 -35.85
C THR A 324 13.38 -9.69 -35.54
N GLY A 325 14.00 -10.66 -34.88
CA GLY A 325 13.34 -11.87 -34.41
C GLY A 325 13.85 -12.26 -33.04
N LEU A 326 12.96 -12.71 -32.18
CA LEU A 326 13.26 -13.26 -30.87
C LEU A 326 12.43 -14.52 -30.67
N GLY A 327 13.08 -15.61 -30.29
CA GLY A 327 12.45 -16.81 -29.77
C GLY A 327 12.93 -17.05 -28.34
N VAL A 328 12.03 -17.38 -27.41
CA VAL A 328 12.36 -17.64 -26.01
C VAL A 328 11.67 -18.90 -25.53
N ILE A 329 12.43 -19.73 -24.84
CA ILE A 329 11.90 -20.78 -23.97
C ILE A 329 12.29 -20.43 -22.53
N GLU A 330 11.35 -20.46 -21.62
CA GLU A 330 11.55 -20.14 -20.23
C GLU A 330 10.94 -21.24 -19.35
N ALA A 331 11.68 -21.66 -18.34
CA ALA A 331 11.16 -22.52 -17.28
C ALA A 331 11.49 -21.88 -15.92
N ARG A 332 10.52 -21.85 -15.03
CA ARG A 332 10.69 -21.37 -13.65
C ARG A 332 10.24 -22.44 -12.68
N GLU A 333 11.01 -22.59 -11.62
CA GLU A 333 10.67 -23.41 -10.47
C GLU A 333 10.91 -22.59 -9.20
N ARG A 334 9.97 -22.62 -8.28
CA ARG A 334 10.11 -22.04 -6.93
C ARG A 334 9.82 -23.12 -5.92
N ASN A 335 10.76 -23.31 -5.00
CA ASN A 335 10.61 -24.20 -3.86
C ASN A 335 10.51 -23.36 -2.62
N VAL A 336 9.48 -23.59 -1.81
CA VAL A 336 9.30 -22.91 -0.54
C VAL A 336 9.24 -23.94 0.57
N TRP A 337 9.91 -23.64 1.66
CA TRP A 337 9.90 -24.44 2.87
C TRP A 337 9.86 -23.53 4.08
N ASN A 338 9.05 -23.86 5.06
CA ASN A 338 8.99 -23.13 6.32
C ASN A 338 8.87 -24.09 7.50
N MET A 339 9.30 -23.61 8.65
CA MET A 339 9.07 -24.23 9.94
C MET A 339 8.90 -23.19 11.04
N SER A 340 8.19 -23.56 12.09
CA SER A 340 8.05 -22.74 13.29
C SER A 340 8.10 -23.59 14.54
N ALA A 341 8.57 -22.99 15.63
CA ALA A 341 8.56 -23.58 16.97
C ALA A 341 8.14 -22.49 17.95
N LYS A 342 7.29 -22.87 18.92
CA LYS A 342 6.80 -21.96 19.94
C LYS A 342 6.81 -22.69 21.28
N ARG A 343 7.27 -21.98 22.32
CA ARG A 343 7.10 -22.38 23.70
C ARG A 343 6.49 -21.26 24.52
N LEU A 344 5.63 -21.64 25.44
CA LEU A 344 4.97 -20.75 26.39
C LEU A 344 5.64 -20.87 27.78
N ASN A 345 5.20 -20.02 28.68
CA ASN A 345 5.41 -20.13 30.13
C ASN A 345 6.89 -20.26 30.59
N TYR A 346 7.73 -19.32 30.10
CA TYR A 346 9.14 -19.23 30.55
C TYR A 346 9.21 -18.82 32.02
N ASN A 347 9.90 -19.62 32.85
CA ASN A 347 10.13 -19.30 34.26
C ASN A 347 11.32 -18.33 34.46
N ILE A 348 12.17 -18.19 33.46
CA ILE A 348 13.33 -17.30 33.44
C ILE A 348 13.28 -16.45 32.18
N ASN A 349 13.81 -15.25 32.24
CA ASN A 349 13.83 -14.32 31.12
C ASN A 349 15.00 -14.62 30.17
N ILE A 350 14.98 -15.79 29.53
CA ILE A 350 15.93 -16.21 28.50
C ILE A 350 15.18 -16.57 27.25
N ASP A 351 15.47 -15.88 26.15
CA ASP A 351 14.79 -15.97 24.86
C ASP A 351 15.35 -17.10 23.97
N GLU A 352 15.55 -18.28 24.55
CA GLU A 352 15.96 -19.50 23.86
C GLU A 352 14.85 -20.56 23.94
N ILE A 353 14.58 -21.26 22.82
CA ILE A 353 13.48 -22.23 22.75
C ILE A 353 13.58 -23.29 23.89
N ASN A 354 14.78 -23.74 24.21
CA ASN A 354 14.97 -24.77 25.23
C ASN A 354 14.75 -24.27 26.66
N ALA A 355 14.73 -22.96 26.89
CA ALA A 355 14.52 -22.36 28.21
C ALA A 355 13.03 -22.26 28.60
N GLY A 356 12.09 -22.49 27.64
CA GLY A 356 10.66 -22.49 27.91
C GLY A 356 10.16 -23.78 28.59
N SER A 357 8.87 -23.77 28.93
CA SER A 357 8.21 -24.92 29.58
C SER A 357 8.44 -26.22 28.81
N SER A 358 8.62 -27.32 29.54
CA SER A 358 8.66 -28.68 28.96
C SER A 358 7.28 -29.36 28.92
N ASP A 359 6.21 -28.69 29.41
CA ASP A 359 4.86 -29.22 29.32
C ASP A 359 4.43 -29.32 27.83
N PRO A 360 3.95 -30.49 27.36
CA PRO A 360 3.49 -30.64 26.00
C PRO A 360 2.40 -29.64 25.59
N ALA A 361 1.58 -29.14 26.53
CA ALA A 361 0.54 -28.14 26.28
C ALA A 361 1.13 -26.75 25.92
N ASP A 362 2.36 -26.51 26.36
CA ASP A 362 3.08 -25.25 26.14
C ASP A 362 3.99 -25.28 24.91
N ILE A 363 4.03 -26.40 24.19
CA ILE A 363 4.93 -26.62 23.06
C ILE A 363 4.08 -26.74 21.79
N SER A 364 4.38 -25.95 20.80
CA SER A 364 3.83 -26.14 19.46
C SER A 364 4.89 -25.98 18.38
N ASN A 365 4.73 -26.69 17.30
CA ASN A 365 5.54 -26.58 16.11
C ASN A 365 4.68 -26.73 14.85
N GLY A 366 5.20 -26.30 13.73
CA GLY A 366 4.55 -26.45 12.43
C GLY A 366 5.56 -26.26 11.31
N GLY A 367 5.17 -26.68 10.13
CA GLY A 367 5.98 -26.47 8.94
C GLY A 367 5.33 -27.10 7.72
N THR A 368 5.66 -26.56 6.57
CA THR A 368 5.16 -27.05 5.28
C THR A 368 6.15 -26.73 4.18
N SER A 369 6.00 -27.43 3.06
CA SER A 369 6.75 -27.13 1.84
C SER A 369 5.84 -27.25 0.62
N TRP A 370 6.13 -26.42 -0.38
CA TRP A 370 5.43 -26.50 -1.68
C TRP A 370 6.37 -26.14 -2.81
N LYS A 371 5.96 -26.52 -4.01
CA LYS A 371 6.71 -26.29 -5.23
C LYS A 371 5.82 -25.68 -6.29
N GLU A 372 6.33 -24.66 -6.94
CA GLU A 372 5.68 -23.95 -8.05
C GLU A 372 6.45 -24.18 -9.33
N ARG A 373 5.76 -24.40 -10.44
CA ARG A 373 6.36 -24.61 -11.76
C ARG A 373 5.57 -23.93 -12.84
N GLN A 374 6.31 -23.30 -13.74
CA GLN A 374 5.75 -22.72 -14.96
C GLN A 374 6.72 -22.89 -16.13
N VAL A 375 6.17 -22.93 -17.33
CA VAL A 375 6.93 -22.94 -18.57
C VAL A 375 6.27 -21.97 -19.55
N GLY A 376 7.08 -21.28 -20.36
CA GLY A 376 6.60 -20.34 -21.35
C GLY A 376 7.43 -20.42 -22.63
N TYR A 377 6.74 -20.32 -23.76
CA TYR A 377 7.35 -20.18 -25.08
C TYR A 377 6.91 -18.86 -25.66
N ALA A 378 7.85 -18.00 -26.04
CA ALA A 378 7.53 -16.71 -26.61
C ALA A 378 8.25 -16.49 -27.92
N PHE A 379 7.61 -15.75 -28.81
CA PHE A 379 8.24 -15.24 -30.01
C PHE A 379 7.88 -13.79 -30.26
N ARG A 380 8.76 -13.07 -30.95
CA ARG A 380 8.54 -11.71 -31.41
C ARG A 380 9.22 -11.54 -32.77
N LEU A 381 8.50 -11.02 -33.74
CA LEU A 381 8.99 -10.67 -35.05
C LEU A 381 8.71 -9.21 -35.32
N GLY A 382 9.73 -8.42 -35.59
CA GLY A 382 9.63 -7.00 -35.86
C GLY A 382 10.17 -6.67 -37.26
N TYR A 383 9.49 -5.76 -37.91
CA TYR A 383 9.88 -5.19 -39.20
C TYR A 383 9.82 -3.66 -39.14
N ASN A 384 10.88 -3.03 -39.63
CA ASN A 384 10.97 -1.59 -39.72
C ASN A 384 11.45 -1.22 -41.12
N TYR A 385 10.69 -0.38 -41.82
CA TYR A 385 11.06 0.13 -43.13
C TYR A 385 11.43 1.62 -43.00
N ASP A 386 12.71 1.92 -43.20
CA ASP A 386 13.28 3.27 -43.30
C ASP A 386 12.92 4.17 -42.11
N ASN A 387 12.70 3.59 -40.90
CA ASN A 387 12.18 4.26 -39.75
C ASN A 387 10.80 4.92 -39.91
N ARG A 388 10.08 4.66 -40.98
CA ARG A 388 8.75 5.19 -41.29
C ARG A 388 7.66 4.25 -40.85
N TYR A 389 7.72 3.00 -41.30
CA TYR A 389 6.69 2.01 -41.02
C TYR A 389 7.28 0.90 -40.17
N MET A 390 6.64 0.64 -39.06
CA MET A 390 7.02 -0.38 -38.10
C MET A 390 5.85 -1.33 -37.90
N ALA A 391 6.12 -2.62 -37.89
CA ALA A 391 5.16 -3.65 -37.57
C ALA A 391 5.82 -4.69 -36.66
N GLU A 392 5.10 -5.14 -35.66
CA GLU A 392 5.54 -6.19 -34.76
C GLU A 392 4.41 -7.18 -34.51
N VAL A 393 4.76 -8.46 -34.54
CA VAL A 393 3.88 -9.56 -34.12
C VAL A 393 4.61 -10.32 -33.03
N SER A 394 3.93 -10.59 -31.96
CA SER A 394 4.44 -11.41 -30.86
C SER A 394 3.39 -12.38 -30.36
N GLY A 395 3.82 -13.40 -29.68
CA GLY A 395 2.93 -14.36 -29.05
C GLY A 395 3.63 -15.11 -27.94
N ARG A 396 2.85 -15.54 -26.97
CA ARG A 396 3.34 -16.32 -25.86
C ARG A 396 2.38 -17.47 -25.55
N TYR A 397 2.94 -18.65 -25.30
CA TYR A 397 2.25 -19.87 -24.91
C TYR A 397 2.74 -20.28 -23.53
N ASP A 398 1.95 -19.97 -22.49
CA ASP A 398 2.32 -20.16 -21.08
C ASP A 398 1.55 -21.32 -20.45
N GLY A 399 2.25 -22.16 -19.69
CA GLY A 399 1.70 -23.24 -18.89
C GLY A 399 1.98 -23.05 -17.41
N HIS A 400 0.95 -23.24 -16.58
CA HIS A 400 1.05 -23.08 -15.13
C HIS A 400 0.41 -24.25 -14.37
N TYR A 401 1.00 -24.61 -13.23
CA TYR A 401 0.57 -25.74 -12.41
C TYR A 401 -0.75 -25.51 -11.65
N TYR A 402 -1.27 -24.27 -11.57
CA TYR A 402 -2.56 -23.94 -10.92
C TYR A 402 -3.73 -24.64 -11.59
N PHE A 403 -3.62 -25.00 -12.86
CA PHE A 403 -4.72 -25.51 -13.65
C PHE A 403 -4.59 -27.02 -13.89
N ALA A 404 -5.73 -27.69 -14.08
CA ALA A 404 -5.81 -29.10 -14.37
C ALA A 404 -5.08 -29.46 -15.67
N PRO A 405 -4.55 -30.69 -15.82
CA PRO A 405 -4.08 -31.19 -17.10
C PRO A 405 -5.08 -30.93 -18.24
N GLY A 406 -4.61 -30.42 -19.37
CA GLY A 406 -5.44 -29.99 -20.50
C GLY A 406 -5.97 -28.56 -20.41
N LYS A 407 -5.91 -27.89 -19.25
CA LYS A 407 -6.25 -26.46 -19.05
C LYS A 407 -5.07 -25.58 -18.70
N ARG A 408 -3.88 -26.17 -18.55
CA ARG A 408 -2.65 -25.48 -18.07
C ARG A 408 -2.13 -24.41 -19.01
N PHE A 409 -2.30 -24.62 -20.32
CA PHE A 409 -1.68 -23.75 -21.32
C PHE A 409 -2.67 -22.74 -21.89
N GLY A 410 -2.20 -21.50 -22.04
CA GLY A 410 -2.90 -20.42 -22.71
C GLY A 410 -2.00 -19.78 -23.78
N PHE A 411 -2.59 -19.41 -24.93
CA PHE A 411 -1.89 -18.67 -25.99
C PHE A 411 -2.37 -17.21 -26.00
N PHE A 412 -1.39 -16.29 -26.04
CA PHE A 412 -1.60 -14.86 -25.92
C PHE A 412 -0.88 -14.13 -27.07
N PRO A 413 -1.56 -13.83 -28.17
CA PRO A 413 -0.99 -13.10 -29.31
C PRO A 413 -1.04 -11.60 -29.07
N ALA A 414 -0.08 -10.87 -29.66
CA ALA A 414 -0.10 -9.41 -29.71
C ALA A 414 0.49 -8.91 -31.05
N PHE A 415 0.05 -7.71 -31.42
CA PHE A 415 0.39 -7.06 -32.67
C PHE A 415 0.52 -5.55 -32.45
N SER A 416 1.51 -4.90 -33.06
CA SER A 416 1.64 -3.45 -33.04
C SER A 416 2.08 -2.88 -34.37
N LEU A 417 1.64 -1.65 -34.63
CA LEU A 417 1.99 -0.84 -35.80
C LEU A 417 2.51 0.52 -35.34
N GLY A 418 3.51 1.02 -36.03
CA GLY A 418 4.02 2.36 -35.86
C GLY A 418 4.18 3.06 -37.19
N TRP A 419 3.72 4.31 -37.25
CA TRP A 419 3.92 5.16 -38.41
C TRP A 419 4.60 6.46 -37.99
N ASN A 420 5.82 6.65 -38.43
CA ASN A 420 6.57 7.89 -38.20
C ASN A 420 6.27 8.87 -39.34
N LEU A 421 5.23 9.64 -39.16
CA LEU A 421 4.75 10.62 -40.14
C LEU A 421 5.81 11.68 -40.45
N ARG A 422 6.66 12.03 -39.47
CA ARG A 422 7.71 13.05 -39.67
C ARG A 422 8.71 12.67 -40.76
N GLU A 423 8.91 11.36 -40.98
CA GLU A 423 9.81 10.86 -42.02
C GLU A 423 9.19 10.87 -43.45
N GLU A 424 7.91 11.20 -43.55
CA GLU A 424 7.24 11.29 -44.85
C GLU A 424 7.66 12.53 -45.64
N SER A 425 7.68 12.39 -46.96
CA SER A 425 8.14 13.48 -47.87
C SER A 425 7.31 14.75 -47.73
N PHE A 426 6.01 14.63 -47.49
CA PHE A 426 5.10 15.75 -47.32
C PHE A 426 5.23 16.48 -45.97
N MET A 427 5.99 15.89 -45.02
CA MET A 427 6.24 16.47 -43.70
C MET A 427 7.63 17.11 -43.59
N LYS A 428 8.52 16.91 -44.58
CA LYS A 428 9.91 17.36 -44.52
C LYS A 428 10.07 18.87 -44.42
N ASP A 429 9.18 19.62 -45.04
CA ASP A 429 9.22 21.07 -45.08
C ASP A 429 8.67 21.75 -43.81
N ILE A 430 8.20 20.94 -42.84
CA ILE A 430 7.66 21.45 -41.56
C ILE A 430 8.80 21.47 -40.52
N GLU A 431 9.68 22.48 -40.59
CA GLU A 431 10.91 22.57 -39.78
C GLU A 431 10.66 22.67 -38.27
N TRP A 432 9.53 23.21 -37.84
CA TRP A 432 9.22 23.37 -36.40
C TRP A 432 8.81 22.06 -35.72
N MET A 433 8.53 20.99 -36.48
CA MET A 433 8.10 19.69 -35.98
C MET A 433 9.28 18.70 -36.02
N ASP A 434 9.71 18.22 -34.85
CA ASP A 434 10.83 17.28 -34.75
C ASP A 434 10.36 15.81 -34.85
N LYS A 435 9.17 15.51 -34.32
CA LYS A 435 8.63 14.16 -34.28
C LYS A 435 7.11 14.18 -34.39
N LEU A 436 6.57 13.28 -35.18
CA LEU A 436 5.16 12.92 -35.18
C LEU A 436 5.08 11.43 -35.52
N LYS A 437 4.77 10.62 -34.49
CA LYS A 437 4.63 9.18 -34.65
C LYS A 437 3.29 8.72 -34.10
N LEU A 438 2.57 7.93 -34.88
CA LEU A 438 1.37 7.23 -34.45
C LEU A 438 1.71 5.78 -34.09
N ARG A 439 1.09 5.30 -33.05
CA ARG A 439 1.22 3.92 -32.57
C ARG A 439 -0.15 3.29 -32.40
N LEU A 440 -0.26 2.03 -32.75
CA LEU A 440 -1.44 1.22 -32.54
C LEU A 440 -1.01 -0.14 -32.05
N SER A 441 -1.58 -0.61 -30.96
CA SER A 441 -1.35 -1.98 -30.51
C SER A 441 -2.64 -2.67 -30.09
N TYR A 442 -2.68 -3.97 -30.34
CA TYR A 442 -3.71 -4.87 -29.85
C TYR A 442 -3.04 -6.18 -29.40
N GLY A 443 -3.52 -6.75 -28.31
CA GLY A 443 -3.04 -8.06 -27.89
C GLY A 443 -3.82 -8.63 -26.72
N GLU A 444 -3.56 -9.90 -26.46
CA GLU A 444 -4.09 -10.63 -25.34
C GLU A 444 -3.00 -10.92 -24.32
N SER A 445 -3.34 -10.90 -23.04
CA SER A 445 -2.49 -11.39 -21.96
C SER A 445 -3.30 -12.27 -20.99
N GLY A 446 -2.67 -13.35 -20.54
CA GLY A 446 -3.24 -14.19 -19.49
C GLY A 446 -2.94 -13.60 -18.11
N ASN A 447 -3.90 -13.65 -17.21
CA ASN A 447 -3.70 -13.35 -15.81
C ASN A 447 -3.83 -14.63 -14.99
N LEU A 448 -2.88 -14.84 -14.08
CA LEU A 448 -2.92 -15.92 -13.12
C LEU A 448 -3.65 -15.43 -11.87
N ALA A 449 -4.91 -15.83 -11.74
CA ALA A 449 -5.70 -15.56 -10.54
C ALA A 449 -6.01 -16.87 -9.80
N GLY A 450 -6.55 -16.76 -8.60
CA GLY A 450 -6.90 -17.90 -7.76
C GLY A 450 -5.72 -18.45 -6.97
N SER A 451 -5.89 -19.67 -6.49
CA SER A 451 -4.90 -20.38 -5.66
C SER A 451 -4.43 -21.66 -6.34
N SER A 452 -3.31 -22.21 -5.87
CA SER A 452 -2.79 -23.49 -6.36
C SER A 452 -3.79 -24.64 -6.12
N TYR A 453 -3.90 -25.52 -7.10
CA TYR A 453 -4.68 -26.75 -7.02
C TYR A 453 -6.18 -26.60 -6.75
N GLN A 454 -6.78 -25.42 -6.99
CA GLN A 454 -8.24 -25.22 -6.86
C GLN A 454 -9.08 -26.14 -7.76
N TYR A 455 -8.47 -26.84 -8.70
CA TYR A 455 -9.15 -27.83 -9.52
C TYR A 455 -9.33 -29.18 -8.81
N MET A 456 -8.73 -29.35 -7.63
CA MET A 456 -8.86 -30.55 -6.78
C MET A 456 -9.64 -30.20 -5.51
N SER A 457 -10.42 -31.15 -5.02
CA SER A 457 -11.00 -31.02 -3.68
C SER A 457 -9.94 -31.13 -2.61
N ASP A 458 -10.08 -30.32 -1.58
CA ASP A 458 -9.20 -30.27 -0.40
C ASP A 458 -9.93 -30.83 0.83
N TYR A 459 -9.22 -31.60 1.64
CA TYR A 459 -9.77 -32.27 2.80
C TYR A 459 -9.01 -31.90 4.06
N GLY A 460 -9.76 -31.55 5.11
CA GLY A 460 -9.24 -31.33 6.45
C GLY A 460 -9.38 -32.58 7.32
N PHE A 461 -8.47 -32.70 8.29
CA PHE A 461 -8.49 -33.77 9.30
C PHE A 461 -8.42 -33.15 10.69
N GLY A 462 -9.16 -33.67 11.63
CA GLY A 462 -9.14 -33.19 13.02
C GLY A 462 -10.20 -33.86 13.88
N ASN A 463 -10.36 -33.40 15.10
CA ASN A 463 -11.40 -33.90 16.01
C ASN A 463 -12.76 -33.39 15.57
N ALA A 464 -13.39 -34.11 14.67
CA ALA A 464 -14.63 -33.69 14.02
C ALA A 464 -15.89 -34.21 14.75
N VAL A 465 -15.80 -35.32 15.48
CA VAL A 465 -16.94 -35.96 16.11
C VAL A 465 -16.58 -36.44 17.51
N ASN A 466 -17.50 -36.26 18.45
CA ASN A 466 -17.39 -36.82 19.79
C ASN A 466 -18.38 -38.01 19.89
N LEU A 467 -17.85 -39.19 19.88
CA LEU A 467 -18.65 -40.43 19.99
C LEU A 467 -18.48 -41.01 21.40
N GLY A 468 -19.59 -41.01 22.16
CA GLY A 468 -19.59 -41.55 23.53
C GLY A 468 -18.68 -40.82 24.49
N GLY A 469 -18.41 -39.51 24.27
CA GLY A 469 -17.50 -38.67 25.10
C GLY A 469 -16.03 -38.78 24.66
N ILE A 470 -15.72 -39.49 23.60
CA ILE A 470 -14.34 -39.64 23.08
C ILE A 470 -14.21 -38.83 21.79
N PRO A 471 -13.30 -37.88 21.71
CA PRO A 471 -13.01 -37.18 20.47
C PRO A 471 -12.43 -38.13 19.43
N MET A 472 -13.07 -38.22 18.28
CA MET A 472 -12.59 -39.02 17.17
C MET A 472 -12.11 -38.15 16.01
N MET A 473 -11.03 -38.58 15.41
CA MET A 473 -10.51 -37.93 14.20
C MET A 473 -11.50 -38.15 13.05
N GLY A 474 -11.92 -37.07 12.45
CA GLY A 474 -12.77 -37.07 11.27
C GLY A 474 -12.05 -36.41 10.08
N MET A 475 -12.66 -36.58 8.93
CA MET A 475 -12.27 -35.95 7.68
C MET A 475 -13.46 -35.17 7.13
N TRP A 476 -13.21 -33.95 6.64
CA TRP A 476 -14.25 -33.17 5.97
C TRP A 476 -13.67 -32.50 4.73
N GLU A 477 -14.51 -32.20 3.76
CA GLU A 477 -14.13 -31.46 2.57
C GLU A 477 -14.07 -29.96 2.89
N ASN A 478 -12.84 -29.36 2.81
CA ASN A 478 -12.62 -27.94 3.04
C ASN A 478 -13.02 -27.10 1.84
N LEU A 479 -12.84 -27.65 0.63
CA LEU A 479 -13.08 -26.96 -0.62
C LEU A 479 -13.43 -27.99 -1.70
N GLN A 480 -14.57 -27.80 -2.34
CA GLN A 480 -14.94 -28.57 -3.53
C GLN A 480 -14.18 -28.02 -4.74
N GLY A 481 -13.35 -28.84 -5.35
CA GLY A 481 -12.51 -28.46 -6.49
C GLY A 481 -13.30 -28.19 -7.77
N ASN A 482 -12.80 -27.30 -8.62
CA ASN A 482 -13.34 -27.01 -9.93
C ASN A 482 -12.32 -27.36 -11.04
N PRO A 483 -12.46 -28.52 -11.73
CA PRO A 483 -11.51 -28.93 -12.78
C PRO A 483 -11.54 -28.05 -14.03
N ASN A 484 -12.52 -27.15 -14.16
CA ASN A 484 -12.67 -26.27 -15.32
C ASN A 484 -11.99 -24.92 -15.16
N ILE A 485 -11.36 -24.64 -14.02
CA ILE A 485 -10.59 -23.41 -13.81
C ILE A 485 -9.53 -23.26 -14.90
N THR A 486 -9.48 -22.07 -15.49
CA THR A 486 -8.50 -21.70 -16.52
C THR A 486 -8.08 -20.23 -16.40
N TRP A 487 -7.26 -19.77 -17.33
CA TRP A 487 -6.74 -18.42 -17.40
C TRP A 487 -7.82 -17.34 -17.45
N GLU A 488 -7.67 -16.27 -16.68
CA GLU A 488 -8.31 -15.02 -17.00
C GLU A 488 -7.63 -14.42 -18.25
N LYS A 489 -8.39 -13.72 -19.08
CA LYS A 489 -7.89 -13.11 -20.32
C LYS A 489 -8.13 -11.60 -20.31
N ALA A 490 -7.09 -10.82 -20.55
CA ALA A 490 -7.16 -9.41 -20.78
C ALA A 490 -6.86 -9.10 -22.24
N LYS A 491 -7.83 -8.53 -22.96
CA LYS A 491 -7.69 -8.00 -24.32
C LYS A 491 -7.42 -6.52 -24.22
N LYS A 492 -6.30 -6.08 -24.79
CA LYS A 492 -5.81 -4.70 -24.67
C LYS A 492 -5.72 -4.06 -26.04
N PHE A 493 -6.22 -2.85 -26.12
CA PHE A 493 -6.09 -1.96 -27.26
C PHE A 493 -5.42 -0.67 -26.78
N ASP A 494 -4.47 -0.17 -27.54
CA ASP A 494 -3.78 1.08 -27.25
C ASP A 494 -3.52 1.86 -28.55
N PHE A 495 -3.86 3.15 -28.53
CA PHE A 495 -3.56 4.09 -29.57
C PHE A 495 -2.74 5.25 -29.01
N GLY A 496 -1.52 5.43 -29.51
CA GLY A 496 -0.57 6.41 -29.00
C GLY A 496 -0.15 7.42 -30.06
N VAL A 497 0.12 8.63 -29.60
CA VAL A 497 0.69 9.73 -30.39
C VAL A 497 1.94 10.25 -29.70
N GLU A 498 3.05 10.26 -30.42
CA GLU A 498 4.28 10.92 -29.97
C GLU A 498 4.52 12.16 -30.83
N PHE A 499 4.62 13.30 -30.19
CA PHE A 499 4.77 14.58 -30.84
C PHE A 499 5.89 15.40 -30.20
N SER A 500 6.75 16.05 -30.99
CA SER A 500 7.81 16.91 -30.51
C SER A 500 8.06 18.07 -31.44
N VAL A 501 8.32 19.24 -30.87
CA VAL A 501 8.46 20.50 -31.60
C VAL A 501 9.58 21.37 -31.05
N LEU A 502 10.03 22.32 -31.87
CA LEU A 502 10.97 23.39 -31.50
C LEU A 502 12.33 22.82 -30.99
N ASN A 503 12.90 21.89 -31.75
CA ASN A 503 14.14 21.20 -31.40
C ASN A 503 14.07 20.45 -30.06
N GLY A 504 12.96 19.75 -29.80
CA GLY A 504 12.74 18.97 -28.58
C GLY A 504 12.38 19.83 -27.37
N MET A 505 12.12 21.14 -27.54
CA MET A 505 11.72 22.01 -26.43
C MET A 505 10.41 21.54 -25.81
N LEU A 506 9.46 21.13 -26.62
CA LEU A 506 8.17 20.60 -26.16
C LEU A 506 7.94 19.22 -26.77
N SER A 507 7.68 18.23 -25.95
CA SER A 507 7.35 16.87 -26.38
C SER A 507 6.13 16.36 -25.64
N LEU A 508 5.18 15.81 -26.38
CA LEU A 508 3.95 15.21 -25.87
C LEU A 508 3.92 13.74 -26.27
N GLU A 509 3.57 12.90 -25.31
CA GLU A 509 3.16 11.51 -25.52
C GLU A 509 1.76 11.35 -24.95
N ALA A 510 0.85 10.87 -25.78
CA ALA A 510 -0.56 10.73 -25.44
C ALA A 510 -1.04 9.35 -25.89
N ASP A 511 -1.60 8.59 -24.98
CA ASP A 511 -2.12 7.25 -25.22
C ASP A 511 -3.58 7.16 -24.78
N TYR A 512 -4.42 6.60 -25.62
CA TYR A 512 -5.75 6.10 -25.27
C TYR A 512 -5.67 4.59 -25.18
N PHE A 513 -6.12 4.02 -24.06
CA PHE A 513 -6.15 2.58 -23.83
C PHE A 513 -7.54 2.07 -23.50
N TYR A 514 -7.80 0.85 -23.93
CA TYR A 514 -8.98 0.08 -23.57
C TYR A 514 -8.56 -1.37 -23.28
N GLU A 515 -8.93 -1.86 -22.11
CA GLU A 515 -8.69 -3.25 -21.68
C GLU A 515 -10.02 -3.90 -21.32
N LYS A 516 -10.33 -5.05 -21.93
CA LYS A 516 -11.44 -5.91 -21.50
C LYS A 516 -10.88 -7.18 -20.89
N ARG A 517 -11.17 -7.39 -19.61
CA ARG A 517 -10.85 -8.61 -18.88
C ARG A 517 -12.08 -9.50 -18.84
N SER A 518 -11.90 -10.78 -19.19
CA SER A 518 -12.93 -11.80 -19.22
C SER A 518 -12.47 -13.07 -18.55
N ASN A 519 -13.38 -13.99 -18.26
CA ASN A 519 -13.09 -15.21 -17.52
C ASN A 519 -12.48 -14.92 -16.13
N MET A 520 -12.86 -13.85 -15.48
CA MET A 520 -12.38 -13.51 -14.15
C MET A 520 -12.82 -14.58 -13.17
N LEU A 521 -11.91 -15.00 -12.30
CA LEU A 521 -12.19 -15.98 -11.25
C LEU A 521 -12.99 -15.34 -10.13
N MET A 522 -14.18 -15.87 -9.88
CA MET A 522 -15.10 -15.37 -8.87
C MET A 522 -15.61 -16.52 -7.99
N ALA A 523 -15.72 -16.26 -6.69
CA ALA A 523 -16.37 -17.19 -5.77
C ALA A 523 -17.90 -17.17 -6.02
N PRO A 524 -18.55 -18.35 -6.22
CA PRO A 524 -19.98 -18.42 -6.53
C PRO A 524 -20.90 -18.26 -5.31
N ASN A 525 -20.41 -17.72 -4.20
CA ASN A 525 -21.10 -17.64 -2.91
C ASN A 525 -22.45 -16.88 -2.97
N ALA A 526 -22.61 -15.93 -3.90
CA ALA A 526 -23.86 -15.21 -4.08
C ALA A 526 -24.97 -16.04 -4.75
N LEU A 527 -24.61 -17.18 -5.37
CA LEU A 527 -25.51 -18.04 -6.12
C LEU A 527 -25.83 -19.38 -5.43
N VAL A 528 -25.07 -19.72 -4.38
CA VAL A 528 -25.19 -20.99 -3.68
C VAL A 528 -25.65 -20.74 -2.26
N PRO A 529 -26.76 -21.38 -1.83
CA PRO A 529 -27.26 -21.26 -0.46
C PRO A 529 -26.21 -21.69 0.58
N ALA A 530 -26.19 -21.03 1.74
CA ALA A 530 -25.28 -21.37 2.84
C ALA A 530 -25.45 -22.80 3.36
N GLU A 531 -26.64 -23.37 3.21
CA GLU A 531 -27.00 -24.74 3.58
C GLU A 531 -26.26 -25.81 2.77
N TYR A 532 -25.64 -25.45 1.66
CA TYR A 532 -24.76 -26.35 0.91
C TYR A 532 -23.60 -26.85 1.77
N GLY A 533 -23.14 -26.01 2.69
CA GLY A 533 -22.19 -26.36 3.77
C GLY A 533 -20.76 -26.65 3.35
N ILE A 534 -20.44 -26.71 2.05
CA ILE A 534 -19.08 -26.92 1.54
C ILE A 534 -18.66 -25.69 0.74
N PRO A 535 -17.52 -25.06 1.05
CA PRO A 535 -16.97 -23.98 0.23
C PRO A 535 -16.67 -24.45 -1.20
N LEU A 536 -17.06 -23.66 -2.19
CA LEU A 536 -16.82 -23.95 -3.60
C LEU A 536 -15.59 -23.22 -4.11
N SER A 537 -14.81 -23.86 -4.95
CA SER A 537 -13.76 -23.23 -5.74
C SER A 537 -14.33 -22.14 -6.64
N GLN A 538 -13.49 -21.18 -6.97
CA GLN A 538 -13.84 -20.13 -7.92
C GLN A 538 -14.22 -20.70 -9.29
N VAL A 539 -14.96 -19.89 -10.05
CA VAL A 539 -15.35 -20.19 -11.43
C VAL A 539 -14.97 -19.02 -12.34
N ASN A 540 -14.66 -19.30 -13.61
CA ASN A 540 -14.35 -18.29 -14.62
C ASN A 540 -15.65 -17.68 -15.19
N ALA A 541 -16.23 -16.70 -14.51
CA ALA A 541 -17.56 -16.15 -14.84
C ALA A 541 -17.62 -14.61 -14.88
N GLY A 542 -16.66 -13.91 -14.32
CA GLY A 542 -16.68 -12.45 -14.29
C GLY A 542 -16.10 -11.79 -15.53
N SER A 543 -16.52 -10.56 -15.78
CA SER A 543 -15.88 -9.67 -16.76
C SER A 543 -15.90 -8.22 -16.31
N MET A 544 -14.87 -7.46 -16.74
CA MET A 544 -14.77 -6.02 -16.55
C MET A 544 -14.01 -5.39 -17.71
N HIS A 545 -14.21 -4.10 -17.92
CA HIS A 545 -13.34 -3.33 -18.80
C HIS A 545 -12.73 -2.14 -18.07
N ASN A 546 -11.58 -1.68 -18.55
CA ASN A 546 -10.90 -0.48 -18.08
C ASN A 546 -10.47 0.36 -19.27
N GLN A 547 -10.74 1.66 -19.23
CA GLN A 547 -10.37 2.58 -20.29
C GLN A 547 -9.84 3.88 -19.73
N GLY A 548 -9.03 4.57 -20.52
CA GLY A 548 -8.47 5.81 -20.05
C GLY A 548 -7.52 6.48 -21.03
N ILE A 549 -6.92 7.54 -20.53
CA ILE A 549 -5.96 8.37 -21.24
C ILE A 549 -4.74 8.59 -20.37
N ASP A 550 -3.57 8.46 -20.98
CA ASP A 550 -2.30 8.85 -20.38
C ASP A 550 -1.64 9.95 -21.17
N LEU A 551 -1.18 10.96 -20.49
CA LEU A 551 -0.47 12.08 -21.07
C LEU A 551 0.88 12.25 -20.37
N SER A 552 1.94 12.48 -21.13
CA SER A 552 3.26 12.90 -20.65
C SER A 552 3.73 14.09 -21.48
N LEU A 553 3.85 15.25 -20.84
CA LEU A 553 4.33 16.47 -21.45
C LEU A 553 5.71 16.79 -20.91
N ASN A 554 6.70 16.93 -21.79
CA ASN A 554 8.05 17.32 -21.42
C ASN A 554 8.37 18.69 -22.04
N PHE A 555 8.87 19.59 -21.21
CA PHE A 555 9.41 20.89 -21.61
C PHE A 555 10.88 20.98 -21.23
N ASN A 556 11.73 21.40 -22.18
CA ASN A 556 13.16 21.60 -21.94
C ASN A 556 13.63 22.85 -22.67
N LYS A 557 14.19 23.81 -21.95
CA LYS A 557 14.73 25.05 -22.54
C LYS A 557 16.02 25.48 -21.87
N ARG A 558 17.02 25.72 -22.71
CA ARG A 558 18.25 26.40 -22.30
C ARG A 558 18.12 27.88 -22.56
N ILE A 559 18.40 28.71 -21.55
CA ILE A 559 18.37 30.17 -21.64
C ILE A 559 19.78 30.69 -21.39
N GLY A 560 20.43 31.21 -22.43
CA GLY A 560 21.82 31.61 -22.39
C GLY A 560 22.75 30.42 -22.08
N LYS A 561 23.86 30.70 -21.35
CA LYS A 561 24.84 29.68 -20.98
C LYS A 561 24.57 29.05 -19.61
N ASP A 562 23.88 29.75 -18.76
CA ASP A 562 23.80 29.47 -17.31
C ASP A 562 22.52 28.81 -16.86
N TRP A 563 21.42 28.93 -17.61
CA TRP A 563 20.14 28.42 -17.21
C TRP A 563 19.69 27.23 -18.04
N MET A 564 19.22 26.17 -17.38
CA MET A 564 18.46 25.09 -17.99
C MET A 564 17.18 24.89 -17.18
N ILE A 565 16.04 25.02 -17.83
CA ILE A 565 14.73 24.82 -17.23
C ILE A 565 14.08 23.64 -17.93
N SER A 566 13.66 22.66 -17.17
CA SER A 566 12.87 21.54 -17.67
C SER A 566 11.68 21.28 -16.75
N ALA A 567 10.62 20.73 -17.31
CA ALA A 567 9.46 20.29 -16.55
C ALA A 567 8.87 19.07 -17.22
N LYS A 568 8.50 18.07 -16.42
CA LYS A 568 7.72 16.93 -16.87
C LYS A 568 6.36 16.95 -16.19
N GLY A 569 5.30 17.06 -16.99
CA GLY A 569 3.91 16.88 -16.56
C GLY A 569 3.42 15.49 -16.92
N THR A 570 2.71 14.84 -16.02
CA THR A 570 2.03 13.56 -16.26
C THR A 570 0.59 13.66 -15.84
N PHE A 571 -0.30 13.03 -16.59
CA PHE A 571 -1.72 12.94 -16.30
C PHE A 571 -2.24 11.58 -16.74
N THR A 572 -2.94 10.89 -15.84
CA THR A 572 -3.62 9.63 -16.12
C THR A 572 -5.06 9.74 -15.69
N PHE A 573 -5.98 9.44 -16.59
CA PHE A 573 -7.37 9.12 -16.28
C PHE A 573 -7.59 7.66 -16.60
N ALA A 574 -8.09 6.87 -15.65
CA ALA A 574 -8.42 5.46 -15.84
C ALA A 574 -9.71 5.12 -15.09
N ARG A 575 -10.66 4.51 -15.78
CA ARG A 575 -11.92 4.06 -15.17
C ARG A 575 -12.20 2.63 -15.55
N ASN A 576 -12.32 1.77 -14.56
CA ASN A 576 -12.81 0.41 -14.72
C ASN A 576 -14.31 0.34 -14.53
N ILE A 577 -14.97 -0.63 -15.18
CA ILE A 577 -16.39 -0.93 -15.03
C ILE A 577 -16.54 -2.45 -14.93
N LEU A 578 -17.27 -2.91 -13.93
CA LEU A 578 -17.67 -4.31 -13.79
C LEU A 578 -18.80 -4.60 -14.81
N ASP A 579 -18.52 -5.47 -15.79
CA ASP A 579 -19.51 -5.85 -16.82
C ASP A 579 -20.38 -7.00 -16.34
N GLU A 580 -19.75 -8.00 -15.70
CA GLU A 580 -20.42 -9.18 -15.15
C GLU A 580 -19.76 -9.55 -13.83
N VAL A 581 -20.53 -9.60 -12.78
CA VAL A 581 -20.12 -10.08 -11.45
C VAL A 581 -21.26 -10.86 -10.81
N PHE A 582 -20.93 -11.76 -9.87
CA PHE A 582 -21.98 -12.42 -9.11
C PHE A 582 -22.60 -11.43 -8.12
N GLU A 583 -23.90 -11.24 -8.31
CA GLU A 583 -24.75 -10.46 -7.41
C GLU A 583 -26.00 -11.26 -7.09
N THR A 584 -26.56 -11.05 -5.90
CA THR A 584 -27.89 -11.57 -5.57
C THR A 584 -28.94 -10.87 -6.43
N GLU A 585 -30.07 -11.51 -6.67
CA GLU A 585 -31.17 -10.90 -7.43
C GLU A 585 -31.64 -9.58 -6.79
N ALA A 586 -31.71 -9.53 -5.47
CA ALA A 586 -32.09 -8.34 -4.71
C ALA A 586 -31.11 -7.17 -4.95
N THR A 587 -29.81 -7.43 -5.00
CA THR A 587 -28.80 -6.40 -5.28
C THR A 587 -28.83 -5.99 -6.76
N PHE A 588 -28.92 -6.95 -7.68
CA PHE A 588 -28.89 -6.70 -9.11
C PHE A 588 -30.10 -5.87 -9.61
N ASN A 589 -31.29 -6.18 -9.06
CA ASN A 589 -32.53 -5.51 -9.43
C ASN A 589 -32.67 -4.12 -8.77
N ASN A 590 -31.92 -3.81 -7.73
CA ASN A 590 -31.89 -2.49 -7.13
C ASN A 590 -30.88 -1.58 -7.85
N PRO A 591 -31.33 -0.58 -8.66
CA PRO A 591 -30.43 0.26 -9.43
C PRO A 591 -29.47 1.10 -8.55
N ASN A 592 -29.82 1.34 -7.29
CA ASN A 592 -29.00 2.10 -6.34
C ASN A 592 -27.84 1.24 -5.78
N ARG A 593 -28.05 -0.06 -5.58
CA ARG A 593 -27.08 -0.98 -5.00
C ARG A 593 -26.31 -1.84 -6.01
N ARG A 594 -26.80 -1.94 -7.24
CA ARG A 594 -26.18 -2.79 -8.26
C ARG A 594 -24.73 -2.43 -8.49
N ARG A 595 -23.85 -3.44 -8.43
CA ARG A 595 -22.42 -3.32 -8.68
C ARG A 595 -22.08 -3.39 -10.17
N THR A 596 -22.79 -4.25 -10.89
CA THR A 596 -22.66 -4.39 -12.36
C THR A 596 -22.95 -3.06 -13.03
N GLY A 597 -22.06 -2.65 -13.94
CA GLY A 597 -22.10 -1.35 -14.62
C GLY A 597 -21.41 -0.21 -13.84
N ARG A 598 -20.75 -0.50 -12.70
CA ARG A 598 -20.04 0.49 -11.88
C ARG A 598 -18.56 0.15 -11.75
N PRO A 599 -17.71 1.13 -11.37
CA PRO A 599 -16.32 0.88 -11.03
C PRO A 599 -16.18 -0.12 -9.87
N ASP A 600 -15.18 -0.97 -9.94
CA ASP A 600 -14.81 -1.81 -8.80
C ASP A 600 -14.31 -0.95 -7.64
N GLY A 601 -14.71 -1.30 -6.41
CA GLY A 601 -14.41 -0.50 -5.21
C GLY A 601 -15.30 0.72 -5.01
N THR A 602 -16.38 0.88 -5.82
CA THR A 602 -17.42 1.88 -5.55
C THR A 602 -17.95 1.71 -4.11
N MET A 603 -17.98 2.81 -3.34
CA MET A 603 -18.49 2.80 -1.98
C MET A 603 -20.00 2.88 -1.97
N PHE A 604 -20.64 1.98 -1.23
CA PHE A 604 -22.09 1.96 -1.01
C PHE A 604 -22.43 2.24 0.45
N GLY A 605 -23.54 2.91 0.69
CA GLY A 605 -24.06 3.25 2.00
C GLY A 605 -25.29 4.12 1.89
N TYR A 606 -25.71 4.71 2.99
CA TYR A 606 -26.90 5.54 3.06
C TYR A 606 -26.59 6.98 2.67
N ASN A 607 -27.50 7.60 1.92
CA ASN A 607 -27.43 9.02 1.65
C ASN A 607 -27.94 9.80 2.87
N ALA A 608 -27.09 10.64 3.46
CA ALA A 608 -27.44 11.44 4.62
C ALA A 608 -28.08 12.76 4.17
N LEU A 609 -29.27 13.05 4.68
CA LEU A 609 -30.03 14.29 4.42
C LEU A 609 -29.66 15.44 5.37
N GLY A 610 -28.84 15.17 6.37
CA GLY A 610 -28.52 16.08 7.48
C GLY A 610 -28.96 15.48 8.80
N TYR A 611 -29.43 16.34 9.69
CA TYR A 611 -29.89 15.93 11.04
C TYR A 611 -31.40 15.95 11.14
N PHE A 612 -31.92 15.09 12.01
CA PHE A 612 -33.27 15.30 12.52
C PHE A 612 -33.34 16.63 13.28
N THR A 613 -34.39 17.36 13.05
CA THR A 613 -34.71 18.63 13.72
C THR A 613 -35.84 18.46 14.73
N TYR A 614 -36.06 19.40 15.61
CA TYR A 614 -37.23 19.37 16.53
C TYR A 614 -38.56 19.31 15.78
N ASP A 615 -38.61 19.85 14.54
CA ASP A 615 -39.80 19.83 13.68
C ASP A 615 -40.15 18.45 13.12
N ASP A 616 -39.25 17.50 13.22
CA ASP A 616 -39.47 16.13 12.73
C ASP A 616 -40.23 15.26 13.76
N PHE A 617 -40.42 15.75 14.99
CA PHE A 617 -41.02 14.98 16.08
C PHE A 617 -42.37 15.53 16.51
N ASN A 618 -43.23 14.63 17.00
CA ASN A 618 -44.44 14.94 17.75
C ASN A 618 -44.10 15.32 19.19
N PRO A 619 -45.03 15.96 19.93
CA PRO A 619 -44.81 16.32 21.36
C PRO A 619 -44.50 15.12 22.28
N ASP A 620 -44.88 13.90 21.88
CA ASP A 620 -44.59 12.65 22.61
C ASP A 620 -43.21 12.06 22.27
N GLY A 621 -42.42 12.70 21.41
CA GLY A 621 -41.10 12.26 20.97
C GLY A 621 -41.14 11.22 19.84
N SER A 622 -42.29 10.87 19.31
CA SER A 622 -42.39 10.02 18.10
C SER A 622 -42.14 10.82 16.82
N LEU A 623 -41.68 10.17 15.76
CA LEU A 623 -41.51 10.79 14.47
C LEU A 623 -42.86 11.17 13.85
N LYS A 624 -42.91 12.33 13.19
CA LYS A 624 -44.08 12.76 12.43
C LYS A 624 -44.37 11.84 11.24
N ALA A 625 -45.65 11.79 10.85
CA ALA A 625 -46.04 11.03 9.66
C ALA A 625 -45.28 11.52 8.42
N GLY A 626 -44.82 10.58 7.58
CA GLY A 626 -44.05 10.84 6.37
C GLY A 626 -42.53 10.94 6.57
N ILE A 627 -42.06 10.77 7.82
CA ILE A 627 -40.61 10.66 8.09
C ILE A 627 -40.26 9.19 8.22
N ALA A 628 -39.30 8.72 7.45
CA ALA A 628 -38.86 7.33 7.46
C ALA A 628 -38.25 6.94 8.81
N THR A 629 -38.64 5.77 9.29
CA THR A 629 -38.10 5.21 10.53
C THR A 629 -36.74 4.57 10.29
N GLN A 630 -35.86 4.63 11.29
CA GLN A 630 -34.50 4.05 11.22
C GLN A 630 -34.37 2.89 12.22
N PRO A 631 -33.78 1.74 11.84
CA PRO A 631 -33.78 0.53 12.68
C PRO A 631 -32.71 0.53 13.78
N TRP A 632 -31.86 1.57 13.86
CA TRP A 632 -30.70 1.63 14.76
C TRP A 632 -31.00 2.31 16.10
N GLY A 633 -32.17 2.11 16.67
CA GLY A 633 -32.60 2.68 17.93
C GLY A 633 -33.45 3.92 17.78
N GLN A 634 -33.83 4.49 18.93
CA GLN A 634 -34.60 5.71 18.97
C GLN A 634 -33.71 6.88 18.49
N VAL A 635 -34.26 7.72 17.63
CA VAL A 635 -33.61 8.91 17.09
C VAL A 635 -34.09 10.16 17.82
N TYR A 636 -33.23 11.17 17.85
CA TYR A 636 -33.48 12.47 18.53
C TYR A 636 -33.03 13.61 17.59
N PRO A 637 -33.42 14.85 17.85
CA PRO A 637 -32.88 16.02 17.18
C PRO A 637 -31.35 16.03 17.28
N GLY A 638 -30.67 16.22 16.11
CA GLY A 638 -29.22 16.15 16.01
C GLY A 638 -28.64 14.76 15.67
N ASP A 639 -29.47 13.73 15.55
CA ASP A 639 -29.10 12.45 14.97
C ASP A 639 -29.14 12.51 13.44
N LEU A 640 -28.33 11.69 12.75
CA LEU A 640 -28.30 11.64 11.29
C LEU A 640 -29.61 11.10 10.72
N ARG A 641 -30.13 11.80 9.73
CA ARG A 641 -31.30 11.42 8.96
C ARG A 641 -30.89 10.89 7.59
N TYR A 642 -31.34 9.70 7.24
CA TYR A 642 -31.04 9.06 5.97
C TYR A 642 -32.21 9.13 5.02
N GLU A 643 -31.90 9.04 3.72
CA GLU A 643 -32.89 9.11 2.65
C GLU A 643 -33.51 7.71 2.42
N ASP A 644 -34.83 7.68 2.38
CA ASP A 644 -35.63 6.53 1.97
C ASP A 644 -35.71 6.54 0.44
N LEU A 645 -34.90 5.72 -0.18
CA LEU A 645 -34.73 5.65 -1.64
C LEU A 645 -35.54 4.55 -2.28
N SER A 646 -35.75 3.46 -1.58
CA SER A 646 -36.31 2.23 -2.13
C SER A 646 -36.77 1.30 -0.99
N GLY A 647 -37.59 0.34 -1.32
CA GLY A 647 -38.03 -0.75 -0.45
C GLY A 647 -38.08 -2.04 -1.25
N PRO A 648 -38.69 -3.12 -0.70
CA PRO A 648 -38.82 -4.40 -1.38
C PRO A 648 -39.48 -4.35 -2.75
N ASN A 649 -40.32 -3.33 -2.98
CA ASN A 649 -41.04 -3.13 -4.25
C ASN A 649 -40.36 -2.08 -5.18
N GLY A 650 -39.14 -1.64 -4.82
CA GLY A 650 -38.39 -0.65 -5.61
C GLY A 650 -38.85 0.79 -5.47
N VAL A 651 -39.67 1.10 -4.47
CA VAL A 651 -40.16 2.45 -4.15
C VAL A 651 -39.98 2.71 -2.65
N PRO A 652 -39.84 3.98 -2.20
CA PRO A 652 -39.77 4.32 -0.79
C PRO A 652 -40.93 3.75 0.01
N ASP A 653 -40.65 3.17 1.17
CA ASP A 653 -41.63 2.47 2.00
C ASP A 653 -41.80 3.03 3.43
N GLY A 654 -41.13 4.14 3.76
CA GLY A 654 -41.16 4.80 5.05
C GLY A 654 -40.25 4.19 6.09
N LYS A 655 -39.30 3.33 5.66
CA LYS A 655 -38.29 2.72 6.53
C LYS A 655 -36.93 2.81 5.88
N ILE A 656 -35.89 2.93 6.67
CA ILE A 656 -34.51 2.85 6.19
C ILE A 656 -34.00 1.44 6.42
N ASP A 657 -33.64 0.76 5.33
CA ASP A 657 -33.06 -0.57 5.39
C ASP A 657 -31.98 -0.77 4.30
N GLU A 658 -31.59 -2.02 4.01
CA GLU A 658 -30.57 -2.27 3.01
C GLU A 658 -30.97 -1.89 1.58
N HIS A 659 -32.27 -1.68 1.28
CA HIS A 659 -32.72 -1.25 -0.05
C HIS A 659 -32.41 0.22 -0.33
N ASP A 660 -32.16 1.04 0.72
CA ASP A 660 -31.88 2.47 0.61
C ASP A 660 -30.41 2.78 0.40
N GLN A 661 -29.56 1.76 0.40
CA GLN A 661 -28.15 1.99 0.13
C GLN A 661 -27.91 2.41 -1.31
N THR A 662 -27.05 3.40 -1.50
CA THR A 662 -26.69 3.95 -2.82
C THR A 662 -25.18 4.20 -2.90
N VAL A 663 -24.73 4.70 -4.04
CA VAL A 663 -23.33 5.10 -4.22
C VAL A 663 -23.04 6.36 -3.40
N ILE A 664 -22.09 6.25 -2.47
CA ILE A 664 -21.69 7.34 -1.59
C ILE A 664 -20.25 7.83 -1.82
N GLY A 665 -19.48 7.16 -2.65
CA GLY A 665 -18.10 7.60 -2.93
C GLY A 665 -17.38 6.76 -3.99
N PHE A 666 -16.23 7.27 -4.40
CA PHE A 666 -15.28 6.61 -5.28
C PHE A 666 -14.47 5.57 -4.52
N SER A 667 -13.75 4.73 -5.27
CA SER A 667 -12.76 3.81 -4.69
C SER A 667 -11.65 4.57 -3.94
N ASN A 668 -11.24 4.08 -2.77
CA ASN A 668 -10.14 4.64 -1.99
C ASN A 668 -8.77 4.06 -2.37
N TRP A 669 -8.72 2.92 -3.07
CA TRP A 669 -7.49 2.23 -3.43
C TRP A 669 -7.10 2.39 -4.91
N ALA A 670 -8.00 2.93 -5.73
CA ALA A 670 -7.77 3.17 -7.16
C ALA A 670 -8.35 4.55 -7.57
N PRO A 671 -7.61 5.67 -7.34
CA PRO A 671 -8.01 6.97 -7.87
C PRO A 671 -8.19 6.91 -9.38
N GLU A 672 -9.26 7.49 -9.91
CA GLU A 672 -9.49 7.52 -11.35
C GLU A 672 -8.56 8.52 -12.07
N ILE A 673 -8.12 9.56 -11.39
CA ILE A 673 -7.19 10.56 -11.94
C ILE A 673 -5.95 10.67 -11.04
N ILE A 674 -4.80 10.57 -11.68
CA ILE A 674 -3.50 10.83 -11.05
C ILE A 674 -2.73 11.79 -11.94
N PHE A 675 -2.10 12.80 -11.35
CA PHE A 675 -1.27 13.75 -12.06
C PHE A 675 0.02 14.08 -11.31
N GLY A 676 1.03 14.50 -12.06
CA GLY A 676 2.30 14.90 -11.50
C GLY A 676 2.95 16.02 -12.30
N LEU A 677 3.72 16.87 -11.63
CA LEU A 677 4.55 17.89 -12.22
C LEU A 677 5.94 17.87 -11.58
N ALA A 678 6.95 17.64 -12.40
CA ALA A 678 8.34 17.58 -11.96
C ALA A 678 9.17 18.70 -12.64
N PRO A 679 9.21 19.92 -12.08
CA PRO A 679 10.08 20.99 -12.53
C PRO A 679 11.52 20.75 -12.08
N THR A 680 12.46 21.04 -12.97
CA THR A 680 13.91 21.06 -12.71
C THR A 680 14.48 22.38 -13.23
N VAL A 681 15.25 23.04 -12.41
CA VAL A 681 15.95 24.27 -12.77
C VAL A 681 17.44 24.12 -12.44
N GLN A 682 18.29 24.37 -13.41
CA GLN A 682 19.73 24.45 -13.21
C GLN A 682 20.18 25.87 -13.50
N TRP A 683 20.96 26.44 -12.58
CA TRP A 683 21.56 27.76 -12.71
C TRP A 683 23.00 27.72 -12.27
N LYS A 684 23.93 27.80 -13.24
CA LYS A 684 25.35 27.59 -12.99
C LYS A 684 25.59 26.28 -12.23
N ASN A 685 26.06 26.38 -11.00
CA ASN A 685 26.37 25.25 -10.13
C ASN A 685 25.20 24.84 -9.22
N PHE A 686 24.11 25.61 -9.22
CA PHE A 686 22.90 25.26 -8.45
C PHE A 686 21.93 24.44 -9.29
N ASP A 687 21.26 23.52 -8.64
CA ASP A 687 20.14 22.78 -9.20
C ASP A 687 18.98 22.70 -8.18
N LEU A 688 17.78 22.81 -8.72
CA LEU A 688 16.52 22.62 -8.00
C LEU A 688 15.71 21.55 -8.73
N ASN A 689 15.29 20.53 -8.01
CA ASN A 689 14.37 19.51 -8.50
C ASN A 689 13.16 19.43 -7.56
N ALA A 690 11.95 19.35 -8.09
CA ALA A 690 10.77 19.15 -7.30
C ALA A 690 9.82 18.15 -7.97
N LEU A 691 8.97 17.51 -7.18
CA LEU A 691 7.87 16.67 -7.64
C LEU A 691 6.61 17.08 -6.88
N ILE A 692 5.64 17.55 -7.61
CA ILE A 692 4.27 17.77 -7.14
C ILE A 692 3.41 16.64 -7.69
N GLN A 693 2.69 15.98 -6.83
CA GLN A 693 1.80 14.86 -7.16
C GLN A 693 0.41 15.13 -6.64
N GLY A 694 -0.59 14.68 -7.36
CA GLY A 694 -1.97 14.72 -6.90
C GLY A 694 -2.81 13.59 -7.44
N ALA A 695 -3.92 13.34 -6.77
CA ALA A 695 -4.95 12.41 -7.21
C ALA A 695 -6.34 13.01 -6.94
N THR A 696 -7.31 12.62 -7.75
CA THR A 696 -8.71 13.02 -7.55
C THR A 696 -9.65 11.91 -8.03
N ARG A 697 -10.94 12.05 -7.78
CA ARG A 697 -11.95 11.00 -7.97
C ARG A 697 -11.59 9.75 -7.15
N THR A 698 -11.30 10.00 -5.89
CA THR A 698 -11.03 9.01 -4.84
C THR A 698 -11.68 9.49 -3.56
N SER A 699 -12.14 8.57 -2.74
CA SER A 699 -12.82 8.90 -1.48
C SER A 699 -12.23 8.12 -0.33
N ILE A 700 -12.31 8.67 0.87
CA ILE A 700 -11.99 8.00 2.12
C ILE A 700 -13.20 8.02 3.05
N SER A 701 -13.52 6.89 3.65
CA SER A 701 -14.58 6.82 4.66
C SER A 701 -13.97 6.91 6.05
N LEU A 702 -14.41 7.88 6.84
CA LEU A 702 -14.07 7.97 8.26
C LEU A 702 -14.71 6.81 9.01
N GLY A 703 -14.09 6.37 10.12
CA GLY A 703 -14.60 5.27 10.93
C GLY A 703 -14.17 5.34 12.39
N GLU A 704 -14.82 4.55 13.22
CA GLU A 704 -14.52 4.36 14.63
C GLU A 704 -14.41 5.69 15.41
N THR A 705 -13.32 5.95 16.12
CA THR A 705 -13.13 7.17 16.95
C THR A 705 -13.21 8.48 16.14
N LEU A 706 -12.92 8.44 14.84
CA LEU A 706 -12.98 9.63 13.99
C LEU A 706 -14.41 10.00 13.57
N VAL A 707 -15.33 9.06 13.68
CA VAL A 707 -16.77 9.25 13.45
C VAL A 707 -17.49 9.56 14.74
N MET A 708 -17.17 8.80 15.78
CA MET A 708 -17.93 8.78 17.00
C MET A 708 -17.03 9.02 18.22
N PRO A 709 -17.23 10.12 18.96
CA PRO A 709 -16.55 10.31 20.23
C PRO A 709 -16.86 9.15 21.16
N PHE A 710 -15.90 8.81 22.01
CA PHE A 710 -16.01 7.73 23.00
C PHE A 710 -16.17 6.32 22.42
N PHE A 711 -15.89 6.12 21.12
CA PHE A 711 -15.94 4.80 20.48
C PHE A 711 -15.08 3.79 21.26
N ASP A 712 -15.66 2.61 21.56
CA ASP A 712 -15.04 1.56 22.39
C ASP A 712 -14.53 2.11 23.74
N SER A 713 -15.33 2.95 24.39
CA SER A 713 -15.01 3.72 25.61
C SER A 713 -13.81 4.67 25.45
N GLY A 714 -13.45 5.01 24.22
CA GLY A 714 -12.23 5.70 23.89
C GLY A 714 -12.26 7.22 24.04
N SER A 715 -11.27 7.85 23.40
CA SER A 715 -11.08 9.30 23.38
C SER A 715 -12.04 9.98 22.39
N ALA A 716 -11.83 11.28 22.18
CA ALA A 716 -12.50 12.09 21.17
C ALA A 716 -11.51 13.04 20.51
N THR A 717 -11.88 13.60 19.37
CA THR A 717 -11.04 14.58 18.65
C THR A 717 -11.45 16.02 19.03
N LYS A 718 -10.51 16.95 18.89
CA LYS A 718 -10.77 18.39 19.05
C LYS A 718 -11.90 18.89 18.14
N LEU A 719 -11.99 18.35 16.93
CA LEU A 719 -12.99 18.72 15.96
C LEU A 719 -14.41 18.29 16.42
N GLN A 720 -14.52 17.09 17.01
CA GLN A 720 -15.77 16.62 17.61
C GLN A 720 -16.20 17.46 18.81
N PHE A 721 -15.25 17.99 19.58
CA PHE A 721 -15.54 18.90 20.68
C PHE A 721 -15.99 20.27 20.19
N SER A 722 -15.27 20.86 19.24
CA SER A 722 -15.47 22.26 18.85
C SER A 722 -16.64 22.48 17.89
N ASP A 723 -17.05 21.44 17.13
CA ASP A 723 -17.97 21.58 16.00
C ASP A 723 -18.91 20.36 15.87
N HIS A 724 -19.67 20.10 16.92
CA HIS A 724 -20.77 19.12 16.92
C HIS A 724 -22.12 19.81 16.96
N TRP A 725 -23.16 19.06 16.63
CA TRP A 725 -24.52 19.55 16.63
C TRP A 725 -24.98 19.92 18.03
N THR A 726 -25.50 21.12 18.15
CA THR A 726 -26.26 21.65 19.31
C THR A 726 -27.45 22.42 18.78
N PRO A 727 -28.44 22.76 19.63
CA PRO A 727 -29.57 23.63 19.25
C PRO A 727 -29.12 24.97 18.61
N ASP A 728 -27.94 25.47 18.99
CA ASP A 728 -27.35 26.70 18.48
C ASP A 728 -26.42 26.51 17.30
N ASN A 729 -26.04 25.24 16.97
CA ASN A 729 -25.13 24.88 15.87
C ASN A 729 -25.71 23.71 15.09
N THR A 730 -26.79 23.93 14.35
CA THR A 730 -27.53 22.87 13.64
C THR A 730 -26.87 22.39 12.35
N ASN A 731 -25.84 23.08 11.85
CA ASN A 731 -25.10 22.73 10.62
C ASN A 731 -23.70 22.17 10.89
N ALA A 732 -23.45 21.71 12.11
CA ALA A 732 -22.15 21.14 12.48
C ALA A 732 -21.77 19.92 11.63
N PRO A 733 -20.48 19.64 11.43
CA PRO A 733 -20.02 18.44 10.71
C PRO A 733 -20.14 17.14 11.51
N TYR A 734 -20.34 17.24 12.83
CA TYR A 734 -20.54 16.09 13.74
C TYR A 734 -21.92 16.13 14.37
N PRO A 735 -22.56 14.97 14.54
CA PRO A 735 -23.88 14.88 15.18
C PRO A 735 -23.79 15.26 16.66
N ARG A 736 -24.97 15.33 17.30
CA ARG A 736 -25.07 15.54 18.76
C ARG A 736 -24.21 14.51 19.51
N LEU A 737 -23.64 14.91 20.64
CA LEU A 737 -22.89 14.00 21.48
C LEU A 737 -23.83 12.97 22.14
N THR A 738 -23.41 11.71 22.16
CA THR A 738 -24.15 10.63 22.83
C THR A 738 -23.15 9.68 23.49
N SER A 739 -23.55 9.14 24.64
CA SER A 739 -22.82 8.10 25.36
C SER A 739 -23.19 6.69 24.90
N GLU A 740 -24.25 6.55 24.12
CA GLU A 740 -24.69 5.25 23.62
C GLU A 740 -23.92 4.83 22.39
N VAL A 741 -23.06 3.84 22.58
CA VAL A 741 -22.12 3.37 21.55
C VAL A 741 -22.69 2.19 20.76
N THR A 742 -23.70 1.51 21.27
CA THR A 742 -24.14 0.19 20.76
C THR A 742 -25.24 0.27 19.71
N VAL A 743 -26.16 1.22 19.82
CA VAL A 743 -27.28 1.40 18.91
C VAL A 743 -27.22 2.81 18.36
N ASN A 744 -26.73 2.95 17.15
CA ASN A 744 -26.42 4.29 16.73
C ASN A 744 -26.49 4.43 15.21
N ASN A 745 -27.37 5.31 14.76
CA ASN A 745 -27.47 5.66 13.36
C ASN A 745 -26.24 6.45 12.87
N HIS A 746 -25.50 7.13 13.76
CA HIS A 746 -24.28 7.86 13.41
C HIS A 746 -23.17 6.97 12.83
N ARG A 747 -23.16 5.68 13.15
CA ARG A 747 -22.12 4.73 12.73
C ARG A 747 -22.36 4.09 11.38
N GLN A 748 -23.51 4.36 10.77
CA GLN A 748 -23.83 3.70 9.51
C GLN A 748 -22.92 4.19 8.37
N PRO A 749 -22.46 3.30 7.48
CA PRO A 749 -21.78 3.69 6.26
C PRO A 749 -22.66 4.68 5.48
N SER A 750 -22.23 5.92 5.37
CA SER A 750 -23.07 6.96 4.77
C SER A 750 -22.25 8.04 4.08
N SER A 751 -22.90 8.79 3.20
CA SER A 751 -22.32 9.96 2.54
C SER A 751 -21.80 11.01 3.54
N TRP A 752 -22.34 11.03 4.78
CA TRP A 752 -21.89 11.94 5.83
C TRP A 752 -20.43 11.74 6.23
N TRP A 753 -19.96 10.48 6.22
CA TRP A 753 -18.62 10.12 6.67
C TRP A 753 -17.62 9.93 5.53
N VAL A 754 -18.10 9.99 4.30
CA VAL A 754 -17.22 9.94 3.13
C VAL A 754 -16.64 11.32 2.89
N ARG A 755 -15.34 11.39 2.70
CA ARG A 755 -14.59 12.59 2.34
C ARG A 755 -14.04 12.45 0.94
N ASP A 756 -14.05 13.54 0.19
CA ASP A 756 -13.30 13.63 -1.07
C ASP A 756 -11.80 13.60 -0.74
N ALA A 757 -11.14 12.49 -1.09
CA ALA A 757 -9.73 12.27 -0.85
C ALA A 757 -8.82 12.85 -1.94
N THR A 758 -9.32 13.80 -2.72
CA THR A 758 -8.50 14.62 -3.63
C THR A 758 -7.36 15.27 -2.86
N TYR A 759 -6.16 15.22 -3.40
CA TYR A 759 -5.02 15.90 -2.80
C TYR A 759 -4.02 16.43 -3.83
N ILE A 760 -3.25 17.42 -3.39
CA ILE A 760 -2.03 17.90 -4.04
C ILE A 760 -0.92 17.88 -3.00
N ARG A 761 0.20 17.24 -3.34
CA ARG A 761 1.33 17.04 -2.42
C ARG A 761 2.64 17.48 -3.04
N LEU A 762 3.42 18.27 -2.31
CA LEU A 762 4.84 18.45 -2.59
C LEU A 762 5.57 17.17 -2.15
N LYS A 763 5.68 16.23 -3.12
CA LYS A 763 6.18 14.86 -2.86
C LYS A 763 7.66 14.86 -2.57
N SER A 764 8.43 15.65 -3.32
CA SER A 764 9.84 15.88 -3.06
C SER A 764 10.29 17.25 -3.55
N ILE A 765 11.29 17.82 -2.88
CA ILE A 765 12.05 18.98 -3.33
C ILE A 765 13.51 18.75 -2.95
N GLU A 766 14.42 19.08 -3.83
CA GLU A 766 15.86 19.01 -3.59
C GLU A 766 16.54 20.22 -4.18
N ILE A 767 17.42 20.85 -3.40
CA ILE A 767 18.27 21.95 -3.81
C ILE A 767 19.72 21.50 -3.64
N GLY A 768 20.48 21.56 -4.72
CA GLY A 768 21.87 21.14 -4.76
C GLY A 768 22.82 22.24 -5.19
N TYR A 769 24.04 22.11 -4.75
CA TYR A 769 25.17 22.96 -5.19
C TYR A 769 26.37 22.06 -5.52
N THR A 770 26.83 22.13 -6.76
CA THR A 770 28.02 21.42 -7.23
C THR A 770 29.23 22.33 -7.04
N LEU A 771 30.22 21.87 -6.28
CA LEU A 771 31.43 22.64 -6.02
C LEU A 771 32.24 22.84 -7.31
N PRO A 772 32.84 24.02 -7.52
CA PRO A 772 33.71 24.26 -8.67
C PRO A 772 34.92 23.32 -8.69
N ARG A 773 35.30 22.83 -9.85
CA ARG A 773 36.48 21.95 -10.01
C ARG A 773 37.76 22.55 -9.42
N SER A 774 37.92 23.86 -9.51
CA SER A 774 39.09 24.56 -8.93
C SER A 774 39.25 24.35 -7.43
N ALA A 775 38.16 24.14 -6.71
CA ALA A 775 38.17 23.86 -5.28
C ALA A 775 38.46 22.36 -4.94
N LEU A 776 38.37 21.47 -5.93
CA LEU A 776 38.43 20.01 -5.73
C LEU A 776 39.75 19.39 -6.23
N ASN A 777 40.43 20.05 -7.17
CA ASN A 777 41.60 19.49 -7.84
C ASN A 777 42.75 19.13 -6.89
N PHE A 778 42.92 19.85 -5.78
CA PHE A 778 44.00 19.61 -4.83
C PHE A 778 43.79 18.37 -3.95
N ILE A 779 42.55 17.86 -3.84
CA ILE A 779 42.20 16.71 -3.03
C ILE A 779 41.86 15.46 -3.88
N GLY A 780 42.07 15.51 -5.21
CA GLY A 780 41.86 14.40 -6.11
C GLY A 780 40.37 14.00 -6.32
N ILE A 781 39.43 14.91 -6.04
CA ILE A 781 38.00 14.71 -6.23
C ILE A 781 37.59 15.29 -7.59
N SER A 782 36.95 14.48 -8.42
CA SER A 782 36.50 14.87 -9.76
C SER A 782 35.21 15.70 -9.69
N SER A 783 34.31 15.41 -8.75
CA SER A 783 33.06 16.13 -8.53
C SER A 783 32.58 16.00 -7.09
N ALA A 784 32.08 17.08 -6.51
CA ALA A 784 31.41 17.06 -5.22
C ALA A 784 30.13 17.92 -5.28
N ARG A 785 29.00 17.40 -4.85
CA ARG A 785 27.72 18.11 -4.76
C ARG A 785 27.15 17.93 -3.36
N VAL A 786 26.79 19.05 -2.71
CA VAL A 786 26.04 19.07 -1.46
C VAL A 786 24.59 19.38 -1.77
N TYR A 787 23.65 18.80 -1.02
CA TYR A 787 22.24 19.07 -1.24
C TYR A 787 21.43 19.00 0.04
N ALA A 788 20.32 19.70 0.03
CA ALA A 788 19.25 19.57 1.00
C ALA A 788 17.99 19.08 0.28
N SER A 789 17.28 18.15 0.86
CA SER A 789 16.05 17.61 0.28
C SER A 789 14.94 17.48 1.32
N GLY A 790 13.71 17.55 0.81
CA GLY A 790 12.51 17.33 1.60
C GLY A 790 11.55 16.39 0.89
N GLN A 791 10.86 15.56 1.66
CA GLN A 791 9.81 14.67 1.14
C GLN A 791 8.52 14.84 1.92
N ASN A 792 7.38 14.81 1.21
CA ASN A 792 6.04 14.95 1.77
C ASN A 792 5.86 16.22 2.64
N LEU A 793 6.52 17.33 2.29
CA LEU A 793 6.59 18.53 3.13
C LEU A 793 5.26 19.27 3.24
N TRP A 794 4.44 19.17 2.22
CA TRP A 794 3.15 19.85 2.18
C TRP A 794 2.11 19.00 1.43
N THR A 795 0.89 18.99 1.98
CA THR A 795 -0.24 18.30 1.35
C THR A 795 -1.50 19.12 1.57
N TRP A 796 -2.19 19.42 0.48
CA TRP A 796 -3.53 19.99 0.48
C TRP A 796 -4.57 18.91 0.17
N THR A 797 -5.70 18.97 0.86
CA THR A 797 -6.88 18.12 0.61
C THR A 797 -8.15 18.87 1.09
N PRO A 798 -9.34 18.61 0.55
CA PRO A 798 -10.58 19.23 1.00
C PRO A 798 -10.90 19.02 2.49
N PHE A 799 -10.47 17.90 3.08
CA PHE A 799 -10.68 17.58 4.51
C PHE A 799 -9.45 17.84 5.37
N MET A 800 -8.83 19.00 5.24
CA MET A 800 -7.64 19.39 6.02
C MET A 800 -7.86 19.37 7.54
N LYS A 801 -9.08 19.63 8.00
CA LYS A 801 -9.41 19.76 9.42
C LYS A 801 -9.30 18.46 10.21
N GLU A 802 -9.57 17.33 9.57
CA GLU A 802 -9.52 16.01 10.18
C GLU A 802 -8.09 15.52 10.47
N LEU A 803 -7.07 16.18 9.93
CA LEU A 803 -5.66 15.87 10.11
C LEU A 803 -5.29 14.41 9.78
N ILE A 804 -5.95 13.84 8.78
CA ILE A 804 -5.74 12.49 8.26
C ILE A 804 -5.04 12.57 6.91
N ASP A 805 -4.17 11.61 6.61
CA ASP A 805 -3.53 11.55 5.30
C ASP A 805 -4.53 11.07 4.23
N PRO A 806 -4.69 11.80 3.09
CA PRO A 806 -5.61 11.41 2.03
C PRO A 806 -5.26 10.07 1.36
N GLU A 807 -4.03 9.59 1.47
CA GLU A 807 -3.60 8.28 0.98
C GLU A 807 -3.72 7.18 2.04
N ALA A 808 -4.28 7.45 3.22
CA ALA A 808 -4.52 6.42 4.23
C ALA A 808 -5.52 5.39 3.71
N LYS A 809 -5.20 4.10 3.85
CA LYS A 809 -6.10 3.01 3.43
C LYS A 809 -7.38 2.93 4.25
N SER A 810 -7.31 3.40 5.49
CA SER A 810 -8.40 3.40 6.45
C SER A 810 -8.29 4.66 7.30
N ALA A 811 -9.42 5.30 7.55
CA ALA A 811 -9.52 6.46 8.44
C ALA A 811 -10.15 6.07 9.78
N ASN A 812 -9.71 4.96 10.37
CA ASN A 812 -10.13 4.51 11.70
C ASN A 812 -9.03 4.68 12.78
N GLY A 813 -7.91 5.32 12.42
CA GLY A 813 -6.81 5.56 13.33
C GLY A 813 -5.80 4.41 13.48
N LYS A 814 -6.06 3.21 12.95
CA LYS A 814 -5.20 2.03 13.11
C LYS A 814 -4.11 1.91 12.03
N TYR A 815 -3.53 3.01 11.60
CA TYR A 815 -2.49 3.03 10.56
C TYR A 815 -1.22 3.74 11.01
N TYR A 816 -0.08 3.32 10.48
CA TYR A 816 1.21 3.97 10.67
C TYR A 816 1.24 5.27 9.86
N MET A 817 1.50 6.40 10.52
CA MET A 817 1.39 7.72 9.91
C MET A 817 2.45 7.96 8.83
N GLN A 818 2.08 8.66 7.75
CA GLN A 818 3.00 9.14 6.72
C GLN A 818 4.03 10.09 7.33
N GLN A 819 5.30 9.96 6.88
CA GLN A 819 6.38 10.80 7.38
C GLN A 819 6.75 11.90 6.37
N ALA A 820 6.98 13.10 6.87
CA ALA A 820 7.75 14.13 6.20
C ALA A 820 9.22 13.93 6.53
N VAL A 821 10.11 14.08 5.54
CA VAL A 821 11.56 13.87 5.70
C VAL A 821 12.30 15.13 5.30
N TYR A 822 13.24 15.56 6.13
CA TYR A 822 14.20 16.62 5.85
C TYR A 822 15.60 16.01 5.84
N ALA A 823 16.32 16.06 4.74
CA ALA A 823 17.61 15.40 4.62
C ALA A 823 18.68 16.32 4.04
N PHE A 824 19.92 16.09 4.48
CA PHE A 824 21.12 16.74 3.97
C PHE A 824 22.07 15.67 3.43
N GLY A 825 22.55 15.85 2.23
CA GLY A 825 23.33 14.84 1.57
C GLY A 825 24.53 15.38 0.79
N LEU A 826 25.35 14.41 0.39
CA LEU A 826 26.62 14.63 -0.29
C LEU A 826 26.82 13.57 -1.39
N ASN A 827 27.16 14.02 -2.59
CA ASN A 827 27.57 13.17 -3.70
C ASN A 827 29.03 13.49 -4.04
N ILE A 828 29.92 12.51 -4.02
CA ILE A 828 31.35 12.65 -4.36
C ILE A 828 31.70 11.66 -5.45
N THR A 829 32.49 12.10 -6.42
CA THR A 829 33.13 11.24 -7.43
C THR A 829 34.62 11.52 -7.41
N PHE A 830 35.39 10.45 -7.26
CA PHE A 830 36.85 10.47 -7.21
C PHE A 830 37.44 10.21 -8.60
#